data_bea2075c31c84c02accfd7ba8707d8e1
#
_entry.id   bea2075c31c84c02accfd7ba8707d8e1
#
_cell.length_a   1.000
_cell.length_b   1.000
_cell.length_c   1.000
_cell.angle_alpha   90.00
_cell.angle_beta   90.00
_cell.angle_gamma   90.00
#
_symmetry.space_group_name_H-M   'P 1'
#
loop_
_entity.id
_entity.type
_entity.pdbx_description
1 polymer ?
#
loop_
_entity_poly.entity_id
_entity_poly.type
_entity_poly.pdbx_seq_one_letter_code
_entity_poly.pdbx_strand_id
1 'polypeptide(L)'
;MNKKIILGATLLLLTSTCYASVNKDLAVNSGSKYIETDEAVTLEVTEAEKKKVEEIKKIFNISGAYESFTISSDPMNSDSGSEYLNKLIKNKSITTYRWSDEKLGEVSVSYTSDGEFISYNKWTKSEEENNKEKYSKDEALKAAESILSKAIKDFDKKYILSDYEIYPGNKIIEFSYQRLLSGIPLADNYLNVSFSTETGEISDMMLMGYNAYASTFLKDKDFKGKAKISPEEAEKIFLEKSPLTLSYKVSRDGKSVEKVFSSEVVDIDALTGKVFKNDFVDSYVPYATEEAKDSAGLSEVEVKKIDGLKDLKKKSDAKSKALEIVGKSYTVESIALTSDKDNYYYRINLEKEKNNGSLMLNAKTLKLVGLDIYTDKRDVKTKVTDEEAKKIALSFLEKYGDKTELNLEKIDVKKFDYTTILRIPRYLNSLPVLDEGLTIAVDDEKNVVTYQKDFSTTDFKKAKDISLTKDEANKIYLNSKNFGLKYEMTEKGPKLLYGKIKNVVPIIGEDKILRDKFGDIVNFKDQISYEDFDKARDKDAINSLKDMEIGTIGKKLSDKITYKEFLGLLNGRYQGDYFDFDRYDLDEDKVKDKKIPEKDAIKILIIDRGYEDFTKAKGIFKEDIFKNQKSLGDYENYYIVARGFGYIDSEINPDEEPSLEEILYLIYNSIK
;
A
#
# COMPACT_ATOMS: atom_id res chain seq x y z
N MET A 1 -10.42 25.84 -40.00
CA MET A 1 -10.68 24.48 -39.44
C MET A 1 -9.79 24.32 -38.21
N ASN A 2 -10.36 24.59 -37.03
CA ASN A 2 -9.62 24.57 -35.77
C ASN A 2 -9.76 23.20 -35.11
N LYS A 3 -8.66 22.47 -34.98
CA LYS A 3 -8.59 21.32 -34.06
C LYS A 3 -7.92 21.78 -32.73
N LYS A 4 -8.71 21.91 -31.71
CA LYS A 4 -8.22 22.06 -30.33
C LYS A 4 -7.70 20.70 -29.87
N ILE A 5 -6.42 20.63 -29.56
CA ILE A 5 -5.81 19.52 -28.85
C ILE A 5 -5.99 19.79 -27.37
N ILE A 6 -6.75 18.95 -26.69
CA ILE A 6 -6.85 18.97 -25.21
C ILE A 6 -5.77 18.01 -24.72
N LEU A 7 -4.74 18.57 -24.09
CA LEU A 7 -3.78 17.77 -23.30
C LEU A 7 -4.46 17.43 -21.97
N GLY A 8 -4.77 16.16 -21.77
CA GLY A 8 -5.18 15.65 -20.47
C GLY A 8 -3.96 15.22 -19.67
N ALA A 9 -3.61 16.00 -18.64
CA ALA A 9 -2.68 15.55 -17.62
C ALA A 9 -3.40 14.51 -16.74
N THR A 10 -2.98 13.26 -16.83
CA THR A 10 -3.49 12.19 -15.96
C THR A 10 -2.71 12.24 -14.65
N LEU A 11 -3.26 12.95 -13.68
CA LEU A 11 -2.79 12.88 -12.31
C LEU A 11 -3.36 11.60 -11.69
N LEU A 12 -2.52 10.62 -11.45
CA LEU A 12 -2.88 9.42 -10.67
C LEU A 12 -2.94 9.78 -9.19
N LEU A 13 -4.09 10.31 -8.79
CA LEU A 13 -4.49 10.35 -7.38
C LEU A 13 -5.06 8.96 -7.06
N LEU A 14 -4.29 8.14 -6.37
CA LEU A 14 -4.79 6.96 -5.67
C LEU A 14 -5.59 7.42 -4.43
N THR A 15 -6.72 8.04 -4.68
CA THR A 15 -7.79 8.07 -3.68
C THR A 15 -8.63 6.82 -3.93
N SER A 16 -8.65 5.91 -2.95
CA SER A 16 -9.59 4.80 -2.91
C SER A 16 -11.01 5.35 -2.73
N THR A 17 -11.56 5.95 -3.78
CA THR A 17 -12.99 6.19 -3.88
C THR A 17 -13.61 4.88 -4.32
N CYS A 18 -14.23 4.16 -3.39
CA CYS A 18 -15.25 3.17 -3.72
C CYS A 18 -16.38 3.88 -4.46
N TYR A 19 -16.29 3.97 -5.79
CA TYR A 19 -17.44 4.20 -6.64
C TYR A 19 -18.23 2.89 -6.70
N ALA A 20 -19.24 2.78 -5.84
CA ALA A 20 -20.33 1.85 -6.11
C ALA A 20 -21.00 2.35 -7.39
N SER A 21 -20.83 1.64 -8.50
CA SER A 21 -21.67 1.79 -9.68
C SER A 21 -23.07 1.38 -9.26
N VAL A 22 -23.94 2.37 -9.05
CA VAL A 22 -25.36 2.12 -8.79
C VAL A 22 -25.96 1.56 -10.06
N ASN A 23 -26.14 0.25 -10.08
CA ASN A 23 -26.98 -0.41 -11.06
C ASN A 23 -28.43 0.03 -10.77
N LYS A 24 -29.11 0.65 -11.73
CA LYS A 24 -30.45 1.22 -11.59
C LYS A 24 -31.52 0.24 -11.08
N ASP A 25 -31.22 -1.06 -11.07
CA ASP A 25 -32.14 -2.11 -10.66
C ASP A 25 -32.04 -2.52 -9.18
N LEU A 26 -31.11 -1.94 -8.40
CA LEU A 26 -30.94 -2.21 -6.96
C LEU A 26 -31.50 -1.11 -6.04
N ALA A 27 -32.16 -0.10 -6.58
CA ALA A 27 -32.70 1.06 -5.84
C ALA A 27 -34.03 0.77 -5.06
N VAL A 28 -34.48 -0.47 -4.93
CA VAL A 28 -35.80 -0.78 -4.38
C VAL A 28 -35.78 -1.13 -2.89
N ASN A 29 -34.62 -1.31 -2.23
CA ASN A 29 -34.58 -1.74 -0.82
C ASN A 29 -33.66 -1.00 0.14
N SER A 30 -33.02 0.09 -0.26
CA SER A 30 -32.40 1.00 0.70
C SER A 30 -33.37 2.13 1.04
N GLY A 31 -33.75 2.23 2.31
CA GLY A 31 -34.72 3.21 2.78
C GLY A 31 -34.28 4.69 2.74
N SER A 32 -33.49 5.09 1.77
CA SER A 32 -33.20 6.48 1.47
C SER A 32 -34.37 7.03 0.65
N LYS A 33 -35.21 7.80 1.28
CA LYS A 33 -36.21 8.61 0.60
C LYS A 33 -35.54 9.74 -0.15
N TYR A 34 -35.10 9.48 -1.39
CA TYR A 34 -34.96 10.55 -2.37
C TYR A 34 -36.35 10.92 -2.84
N ILE A 35 -36.88 12.03 -2.37
CA ILE A 35 -38.05 12.66 -2.94
C ILE A 35 -37.50 13.70 -3.93
N GLU A 36 -37.38 13.36 -5.20
CA GLU A 36 -37.35 14.34 -6.27
C GLU A 36 -38.79 14.92 -6.35
N THR A 37 -39.01 16.05 -5.71
CA THR A 37 -40.15 16.90 -6.00
C THR A 37 -39.60 18.24 -6.45
N ASP A 38 -40.08 18.72 -7.60
CA ASP A 38 -39.86 20.09 -8.12
C ASP A 38 -40.39 21.20 -7.20
N GLU A 39 -40.80 20.89 -5.98
CA GLU A 39 -41.13 21.83 -4.93
C GLU A 39 -40.11 21.70 -3.81
N ALA A 40 -39.37 22.78 -3.55
CA ALA A 40 -38.48 22.90 -2.41
C ALA A 40 -39.22 22.55 -1.12
N VAL A 41 -39.04 21.36 -0.60
CA VAL A 41 -39.48 20.99 0.74
C VAL A 41 -38.62 21.78 1.71
N THR A 42 -39.15 22.87 2.20
CA THR A 42 -38.59 23.62 3.33
C THR A 42 -38.73 22.73 4.57
N LEU A 43 -37.73 21.90 4.85
CA LEU A 43 -37.59 21.29 6.16
C LEU A 43 -37.41 22.43 7.17
N GLU A 44 -38.24 22.53 8.17
CA GLU A 44 -38.04 23.43 9.30
C GLU A 44 -36.76 22.98 10.00
N VAL A 45 -35.68 23.68 9.72
CA VAL A 45 -34.39 23.47 10.40
C VAL A 45 -34.55 23.86 11.85
N THR A 46 -34.36 22.93 12.75
CA THR A 46 -34.48 23.18 14.19
C THR A 46 -33.42 24.19 14.67
N GLU A 47 -33.71 24.90 15.77
CA GLU A 47 -32.76 25.82 16.38
C GLU A 47 -31.45 25.12 16.80
N ALA A 48 -31.52 23.84 17.15
CA ALA A 48 -30.35 23.03 17.48
C ALA A 48 -29.46 22.79 16.22
N GLU A 49 -30.06 22.52 15.08
CA GLU A 49 -29.34 22.35 13.81
C GLU A 49 -28.71 23.68 13.34
N LYS A 50 -29.43 24.79 13.45
CA LYS A 50 -28.88 26.12 13.13
C LYS A 50 -27.62 26.40 13.97
N LYS A 51 -27.71 26.17 15.28
CA LYS A 51 -26.57 26.33 16.19
C LYS A 51 -25.40 25.42 15.82
N LYS A 52 -25.68 24.18 15.44
CA LYS A 52 -24.63 23.21 14.99
C LYS A 52 -23.96 23.67 13.70
N VAL A 53 -24.72 24.17 12.73
CA VAL A 53 -24.20 24.73 11.48
C VAL A 53 -23.31 25.96 11.76
N GLU A 54 -23.72 26.87 12.65
CA GLU A 54 -22.93 28.04 13.04
C GLU A 54 -21.61 27.62 13.73
N GLU A 55 -21.67 26.61 14.62
CA GLU A 55 -20.50 26.04 15.28
C GLU A 55 -19.51 25.48 14.26
N ILE A 56 -19.98 24.65 13.31
CA ILE A 56 -19.17 24.05 12.24
C ILE A 56 -18.52 25.15 11.39
N LYS A 57 -19.30 26.13 10.94
CA LYS A 57 -18.76 27.26 10.16
C LYS A 57 -17.67 28.03 10.91
N LYS A 58 -17.82 28.22 12.21
CA LYS A 58 -16.82 28.89 13.05
C LYS A 58 -15.56 28.05 13.23
N ILE A 59 -15.67 26.73 13.43
CA ILE A 59 -14.53 25.83 13.61
C ILE A 59 -13.66 25.82 12.35
N PHE A 60 -14.29 25.62 11.19
CA PHE A 60 -13.62 25.40 9.91
C PHE A 60 -13.52 26.66 9.03
N ASN A 61 -13.86 27.83 9.57
CA ASN A 61 -13.83 29.11 8.86
C ASN A 61 -14.57 29.07 7.51
N ILE A 62 -15.78 28.44 7.49
CA ILE A 62 -16.56 28.30 6.26
C ILE A 62 -17.22 29.60 5.90
N SER A 63 -16.97 30.11 4.69
CA SER A 63 -17.54 31.36 4.17
C SER A 63 -19.07 31.30 4.15
N GLY A 64 -19.69 32.46 4.36
CA GLY A 64 -21.14 32.65 4.15
C GLY A 64 -21.54 32.81 2.68
N ALA A 65 -20.56 32.84 1.76
CA ALA A 65 -20.79 33.13 0.34
C ALA A 65 -21.17 31.91 -0.52
N TYR A 66 -21.19 30.70 0.03
CA TYR A 66 -21.62 29.49 -0.70
C TYR A 66 -23.10 29.61 -1.08
N GLU A 67 -23.41 29.34 -2.36
CA GLU A 67 -24.78 29.45 -2.92
C GLU A 67 -25.70 28.31 -2.51
N SER A 68 -25.14 27.12 -2.24
CA SER A 68 -25.90 25.92 -1.88
C SER A 68 -25.47 25.36 -0.54
N PHE A 69 -26.45 24.88 0.23
CA PHE A 69 -26.24 24.17 1.49
C PHE A 69 -27.19 22.99 1.60
N THR A 70 -26.68 21.82 1.97
CA THR A 70 -27.48 20.61 2.17
C THR A 70 -27.10 19.90 3.47
N ILE A 71 -28.08 19.24 4.07
CA ILE A 71 -27.87 18.31 5.21
C ILE A 71 -28.42 16.96 4.78
N SER A 72 -27.60 15.93 4.85
CA SER A 72 -28.04 14.54 4.68
C SER A 72 -27.76 13.73 5.94
N SER A 73 -28.59 12.73 6.21
CA SER A 73 -28.37 11.82 7.32
C SER A 73 -28.60 10.39 6.85
N ASP A 74 -27.53 9.63 6.80
CA ASP A 74 -27.52 8.27 6.29
C ASP A 74 -27.38 7.26 7.44
N PRO A 75 -28.23 6.21 7.50
CA PRO A 75 -28.06 5.16 8.50
C PRO A 75 -26.71 4.48 8.35
N MET A 76 -26.05 4.18 9.46
CA MET A 76 -24.86 3.36 9.43
C MET A 76 -25.26 1.90 9.19
N ASN A 77 -25.02 1.45 7.99
CA ASN A 77 -25.13 0.04 7.63
C ASN A 77 -23.76 -0.56 7.65
N SER A 78 -23.51 -1.56 8.48
CA SER A 78 -22.26 -2.27 8.41
C SER A 78 -22.52 -3.75 8.18
N ASP A 79 -21.88 -4.25 7.18
CA ASP A 79 -21.52 -5.65 7.07
C ASP A 79 -20.05 -5.75 7.49
N SER A 80 -19.77 -5.35 8.74
CA SER A 80 -18.41 -5.24 9.25
C SER A 80 -17.78 -6.59 9.58
N GLY A 81 -18.51 -7.70 9.38
CA GLY A 81 -18.08 -9.01 9.85
C GLY A 81 -17.98 -9.13 11.38
N SER A 82 -18.11 -8.02 12.14
CA SER A 82 -18.05 -8.02 13.61
C SER A 82 -19.43 -7.85 14.22
N GLU A 83 -19.92 -8.87 14.91
CA GLU A 83 -21.20 -8.80 15.64
C GLU A 83 -21.19 -7.67 16.70
N TYR A 84 -20.04 -7.47 17.34
CA TYR A 84 -19.88 -6.41 18.33
C TYR A 84 -20.04 -5.01 17.71
N LEU A 85 -19.37 -4.73 16.59
CA LEU A 85 -19.47 -3.43 15.91
C LEU A 85 -20.86 -3.22 15.33
N ASN A 86 -21.46 -4.24 14.72
CA ASN A 86 -22.83 -4.18 14.19
C ASN A 86 -23.84 -3.82 15.29
N LYS A 87 -23.66 -4.36 16.50
CA LYS A 87 -24.49 -4.00 17.65
C LYS A 87 -24.26 -2.56 18.10
N LEU A 88 -22.99 -2.09 18.06
CA LEU A 88 -22.61 -0.76 18.51
C LEU A 88 -23.18 0.35 17.62
N ILE A 89 -23.24 0.13 16.30
CA ILE A 89 -23.73 1.10 15.31
C ILE A 89 -25.21 0.93 14.96
N LYS A 90 -25.88 -0.09 15.51
CA LYS A 90 -27.31 -0.31 15.28
C LYS A 90 -28.12 0.93 15.65
N ASN A 91 -28.93 1.41 14.70
CA ASN A 91 -29.73 2.64 14.82
C ASN A 91 -28.88 3.93 14.94
N LYS A 92 -27.62 3.89 14.52
CA LYS A 92 -26.78 5.08 14.39
C LYS A 92 -26.81 5.61 12.96
N SER A 93 -26.53 6.91 12.80
CA SER A 93 -26.45 7.56 11.50
C SER A 93 -25.25 8.49 11.44
N ILE A 94 -24.83 8.83 10.22
CA ILE A 94 -23.85 9.89 9.93
C ILE A 94 -24.62 11.03 9.30
N THR A 95 -24.49 12.23 9.88
CA THR A 95 -25.04 13.46 9.33
C THR A 95 -23.94 14.25 8.66
N THR A 96 -24.11 14.55 7.38
CA THR A 96 -23.17 15.34 6.55
C THR A 96 -23.78 16.69 6.25
N TYR A 97 -23.01 17.73 6.55
CA TYR A 97 -23.28 19.14 6.22
C TYR A 97 -22.41 19.49 5.02
N ARG A 98 -23.02 19.94 3.91
CA ARG A 98 -22.30 20.24 2.67
C ARG A 98 -22.65 21.64 2.18
N TRP A 99 -21.63 22.42 1.88
CA TRP A 99 -21.70 23.73 1.21
C TRP A 99 -21.05 23.59 -0.17
N SER A 100 -21.71 24.10 -1.20
CA SER A 100 -21.18 24.05 -2.56
C SER A 100 -21.45 25.34 -3.34
N ASP A 101 -20.52 25.67 -4.23
CA ASP A 101 -20.57 26.85 -5.09
C ASP A 101 -19.71 26.63 -6.32
N GLU A 102 -20.12 27.16 -7.47
CA GLU A 102 -19.37 26.98 -8.72
C GLU A 102 -17.97 27.61 -8.70
N LYS A 103 -17.77 28.68 -7.93
CA LYS A 103 -16.50 29.43 -7.84
C LYS A 103 -15.68 29.01 -6.63
N LEU A 104 -16.32 28.86 -5.48
CA LEU A 104 -15.65 28.57 -4.22
C LEU A 104 -15.33 27.06 -4.05
N GLY A 105 -15.99 26.19 -4.81
CA GLY A 105 -15.84 24.75 -4.68
C GLY A 105 -16.79 24.11 -3.66
N GLU A 106 -16.33 23.14 -2.90
CA GLU A 106 -17.17 22.38 -1.97
C GLU A 106 -16.48 22.22 -0.60
N VAL A 107 -17.29 22.31 0.46
CA VAL A 107 -16.91 21.92 1.82
C VAL A 107 -17.93 20.92 2.36
N SER A 108 -17.45 19.83 2.93
CA SER A 108 -18.31 18.86 3.62
C SER A 108 -17.77 18.52 5.01
N VAL A 109 -18.68 18.36 5.98
CA VAL A 109 -18.32 18.01 7.37
C VAL A 109 -19.31 16.95 7.85
N SER A 110 -18.82 15.87 8.41
CA SER A 110 -19.65 14.75 8.87
C SER A 110 -19.46 14.48 10.35
N TYR A 111 -20.58 14.19 11.02
CA TYR A 111 -20.61 13.78 12.42
C TYR A 111 -21.55 12.57 12.57
N THR A 112 -21.29 11.74 13.59
CA THR A 112 -22.22 10.69 13.98
C THR A 112 -23.44 11.28 14.67
N SER A 113 -24.54 10.50 14.77
CA SER A 113 -25.71 10.84 15.56
C SER A 113 -25.42 11.14 17.03
N ASP A 114 -24.30 10.64 17.58
CA ASP A 114 -23.86 10.93 18.96
C ASP A 114 -22.97 12.20 19.03
N GLY A 115 -22.72 12.87 17.89
CA GLY A 115 -21.94 14.09 17.80
C GLY A 115 -20.42 13.88 17.70
N GLU A 116 -19.95 12.64 17.50
CA GLU A 116 -18.53 12.37 17.25
C GLU A 116 -18.15 12.75 15.81
N PHE A 117 -16.99 13.35 15.64
CA PHE A 117 -16.45 13.77 14.33
C PHE A 117 -16.13 12.55 13.45
N ILE A 118 -16.44 12.64 12.16
CA ILE A 118 -16.17 11.60 11.15
C ILE A 118 -15.18 12.11 10.09
N SER A 119 -15.50 13.21 9.42
CA SER A 119 -14.68 13.72 8.33
C SER A 119 -14.90 15.21 8.09
N TYR A 120 -13.92 15.83 7.49
CA TYR A 120 -13.97 17.16 6.89
C TYR A 120 -13.25 17.08 5.56
N ASN A 121 -13.83 17.67 4.52
CA ASN A 121 -13.18 17.81 3.23
C ASN A 121 -13.49 19.20 2.68
N LYS A 122 -12.47 19.88 2.15
CA LYS A 122 -12.58 21.16 1.47
C LYS A 122 -11.88 21.07 0.12
N TRP A 123 -12.65 21.14 -0.94
CA TRP A 123 -12.15 21.27 -2.29
C TRP A 123 -12.40 22.65 -2.83
N THR A 124 -11.35 23.38 -3.21
CA THR A 124 -11.43 24.70 -3.83
C THR A 124 -11.00 24.59 -5.28
N LYS A 125 -11.67 25.33 -6.19
CA LYS A 125 -11.12 25.55 -7.54
C LYS A 125 -9.86 26.40 -7.37
N SER A 126 -8.72 25.88 -7.85
CA SER A 126 -7.42 26.54 -7.69
C SER A 126 -7.44 27.96 -8.24
N GLU A 127 -7.22 28.93 -7.39
CA GLU A 127 -6.71 30.24 -7.80
C GLU A 127 -5.19 30.16 -7.90
N GLU A 128 -4.60 30.96 -8.78
CA GLU A 128 -3.20 30.94 -9.18
C GLU A 128 -2.21 30.75 -8.03
N GLU A 129 -1.26 29.86 -8.24
CA GLU A 129 -0.19 29.48 -7.32
C GLU A 129 0.63 30.68 -6.83
N ASN A 130 0.48 31.03 -5.59
CA ASN A 130 1.42 31.89 -4.89
C ASN A 130 2.58 31.01 -4.37
N ASN A 131 3.71 31.05 -5.05
CA ASN A 131 4.83 30.12 -4.97
C ASN A 131 5.67 30.14 -3.68
N LYS A 132 5.14 30.53 -2.51
CA LYS A 132 5.92 30.50 -1.25
C LYS A 132 5.16 29.76 -0.15
N GLU A 133 5.78 28.72 0.38
CA GLU A 133 5.32 28.11 1.62
C GLU A 133 5.30 29.16 2.74
N LYS A 134 4.16 29.28 3.41
CA LYS A 134 3.97 30.24 4.50
C LYS A 134 4.14 29.61 5.87
N TYR A 135 3.97 28.30 5.99
CA TYR A 135 3.97 27.60 7.25
C TYR A 135 5.06 26.53 7.28
N SER A 136 5.90 26.60 8.30
CA SER A 136 6.78 25.49 8.66
C SER A 136 5.96 24.30 9.23
N LYS A 137 6.56 23.12 9.29
CA LYS A 137 5.94 21.92 9.87
C LYS A 137 5.38 22.18 11.28
N ASP A 138 6.15 22.82 12.15
CA ASP A 138 5.76 23.07 13.54
C ASP A 138 4.63 24.10 13.66
N GLU A 139 4.58 25.08 12.78
CA GLU A 139 3.48 26.03 12.69
C GLU A 139 2.21 25.36 12.15
N ALA A 140 2.35 24.52 11.12
CA ALA A 140 1.27 23.72 10.56
C ALA A 140 0.67 22.76 11.60
N LEU A 141 1.53 22.07 12.36
CA LEU A 141 1.10 21.15 13.41
C LEU A 141 0.27 21.90 14.49
N LYS A 142 0.79 23.04 14.99
CA LYS A 142 0.08 23.85 15.99
C LYS A 142 -1.26 24.37 15.45
N ALA A 143 -1.30 24.80 14.19
CA ALA A 143 -2.52 25.29 13.56
C ALA A 143 -3.54 24.17 13.41
N ALA A 144 -3.12 22.97 12.92
CA ALA A 144 -3.96 21.79 12.81
C ALA A 144 -4.53 21.37 14.16
N GLU A 145 -3.70 21.22 15.20
CA GLU A 145 -4.14 20.82 16.55
C GLU A 145 -5.12 21.83 17.18
N SER A 146 -4.95 23.10 16.89
CA SER A 146 -5.91 24.13 17.33
C SER A 146 -7.30 23.96 16.72
N ILE A 147 -7.40 23.46 15.48
CA ILE A 147 -8.67 23.16 14.81
C ILE A 147 -9.23 21.84 15.36
N LEU A 148 -8.38 20.80 15.45
CA LEU A 148 -8.75 19.47 15.94
C LEU A 148 -9.35 19.51 17.34
N SER A 149 -8.74 20.29 18.25
CA SER A 149 -9.24 20.47 19.63
C SER A 149 -10.62 21.12 19.72
N LYS A 150 -11.02 21.88 18.67
CA LYS A 150 -12.37 22.45 18.56
C LYS A 150 -13.35 21.50 17.89
N ALA A 151 -12.91 20.77 16.87
CA ALA A 151 -13.74 19.86 16.09
C ALA A 151 -14.04 18.55 16.82
N ILE A 152 -13.09 18.07 17.61
CA ILE A 152 -13.13 16.77 18.29
C ILE A 152 -13.06 16.98 19.79
N LYS A 153 -14.14 16.59 20.49
CA LYS A 153 -14.18 16.67 21.94
C LYS A 153 -13.13 15.74 22.57
N ASP A 154 -12.37 16.28 23.54
CA ASP A 154 -11.28 15.55 24.24
C ASP A 154 -10.21 15.00 23.29
N PHE A 155 -9.85 15.77 22.23
CA PHE A 155 -8.89 15.37 21.21
C PHE A 155 -7.59 14.81 21.81
N ASP A 156 -6.96 15.54 22.73
CA ASP A 156 -5.68 15.18 23.36
C ASP A 156 -5.71 13.85 24.11
N LYS A 157 -6.92 13.39 24.54
CA LYS A 157 -7.10 12.11 25.21
C LYS A 157 -7.40 10.98 24.25
N LYS A 158 -7.98 11.33 23.10
CA LYS A 158 -8.45 10.36 22.09
C LYS A 158 -7.42 10.08 21.01
N TYR A 159 -6.49 11.00 20.78
CA TYR A 159 -5.54 10.91 19.68
C TYR A 159 -4.13 11.34 20.11
N ILE A 160 -3.12 10.71 19.50
CA ILE A 160 -1.72 11.08 19.65
C ILE A 160 -1.09 11.14 18.26
N LEU A 161 -0.30 12.17 17.97
CA LEU A 161 0.46 12.24 16.72
C LEU A 161 1.38 11.02 16.63
N SER A 162 1.21 10.23 15.58
CA SER A 162 2.00 9.01 15.34
C SER A 162 3.00 9.19 14.21
N ASP A 163 2.66 10.02 13.21
CA ASP A 163 3.50 10.24 12.04
C ASP A 163 3.09 11.53 11.30
N TYR A 164 3.92 11.99 10.38
CA TYR A 164 3.60 13.05 9.42
C TYR A 164 4.37 12.85 8.12
N GLU A 165 3.78 13.30 7.02
CA GLU A 165 4.40 13.32 5.69
C GLU A 165 4.38 14.73 5.12
N ILE A 166 5.46 15.12 4.46
CA ILE A 166 5.57 16.41 3.76
C ILE A 166 5.56 16.15 2.26
N TYR A 167 4.62 16.77 1.57
CA TYR A 167 4.49 16.72 0.11
C TYR A 167 4.81 18.10 -0.49
N PRO A 168 6.10 18.39 -0.77
CA PRO A 168 6.52 19.73 -1.17
C PRO A 168 5.84 20.22 -2.45
N GLY A 169 5.74 19.33 -3.46
CA GLY A 169 5.09 19.65 -4.73
C GLY A 169 3.62 20.05 -4.61
N ASN A 170 2.92 19.52 -3.61
CA ASN A 170 1.52 19.82 -3.32
C ASN A 170 1.34 20.88 -2.22
N LYS A 171 2.45 21.31 -1.60
CA LYS A 171 2.45 22.23 -0.45
C LYS A 171 1.52 21.76 0.68
N ILE A 172 1.52 20.46 0.92
CA ILE A 172 0.69 19.79 1.92
C ILE A 172 1.59 19.07 2.92
N ILE A 173 1.19 19.16 4.18
CA ILE A 173 1.69 18.26 5.24
C ILE A 173 0.51 17.41 5.71
N GLU A 174 0.67 16.11 5.67
CA GLU A 174 -0.28 15.16 6.23
C GLU A 174 0.17 14.72 7.61
N PHE A 175 -0.69 14.90 8.62
CA PHE A 175 -0.49 14.46 9.98
C PHE A 175 -1.36 13.23 10.25
N SER A 176 -0.75 12.14 10.75
CA SER A 176 -1.44 10.92 11.15
C SER A 176 -1.51 10.82 12.67
N TYR A 177 -2.72 10.80 13.22
CA TYR A 177 -2.96 10.68 14.65
C TYR A 177 -3.54 9.32 14.97
N GLN A 178 -2.83 8.56 15.81
CA GLN A 178 -3.28 7.26 16.30
C GLN A 178 -4.42 7.41 17.29
N ARG A 179 -5.50 6.66 17.10
CA ARG A 179 -6.61 6.60 18.04
C ARG A 179 -6.20 5.91 19.34
N LEU A 180 -6.59 6.48 20.47
CA LEU A 180 -6.38 5.92 21.80
C LEU A 180 -7.71 5.48 22.43
N LEU A 181 -7.68 4.37 23.19
CA LEU A 181 -8.74 3.95 24.12
C LEU A 181 -8.13 3.89 25.51
N SER A 182 -8.59 4.75 26.41
CA SER A 182 -8.03 4.88 27.76
C SER A 182 -6.50 5.06 27.77
N GLY A 183 -5.97 5.82 26.80
CA GLY A 183 -4.54 6.08 26.67
C GLY A 183 -3.72 4.98 26.00
N ILE A 184 -4.35 3.91 25.52
CA ILE A 184 -3.69 2.79 24.84
C ILE A 184 -4.08 2.84 23.35
N PRO A 185 -3.11 2.71 22.40
CA PRO A 185 -3.38 2.71 20.97
C PRO A 185 -4.41 1.66 20.55
N LEU A 186 -5.40 2.06 19.74
CA LEU A 186 -6.27 1.15 19.02
C LEU A 186 -5.64 0.88 17.66
N ALA A 187 -5.12 -0.33 17.45
CA ALA A 187 -4.43 -0.70 16.22
C ALA A 187 -5.29 -0.42 14.98
N ASP A 188 -4.62 -0.04 13.89
CA ASP A 188 -5.22 0.24 12.58
C ASP A 188 -6.35 1.28 12.60
N ASN A 189 -6.37 2.19 13.57
CA ASN A 189 -7.33 3.29 13.64
C ASN A 189 -6.62 4.63 13.78
N TYR A 190 -6.74 5.46 12.75
CA TYR A 190 -6.05 6.75 12.63
C TYR A 190 -7.02 7.86 12.25
N LEU A 191 -6.63 9.10 12.55
CA LEU A 191 -7.19 10.30 11.96
C LEU A 191 -6.08 10.95 11.12
N ASN A 192 -6.26 10.97 9.80
CA ASN A 192 -5.36 11.68 8.91
C ASN A 192 -5.86 13.10 8.69
N VAL A 193 -4.95 14.05 8.62
CA VAL A 193 -5.22 15.49 8.50
C VAL A 193 -4.29 16.09 7.48
N SER A 194 -4.81 16.51 6.35
CA SER A 194 -4.06 17.22 5.30
C SER A 194 -4.12 18.74 5.52
N PHE A 195 -2.96 19.35 5.73
CA PHE A 195 -2.82 20.77 5.99
C PHE A 195 -2.06 21.45 4.85
N SER A 196 -2.65 22.50 4.28
CA SER A 196 -1.99 23.31 3.25
C SER A 196 -1.01 24.29 3.89
N THR A 197 0.28 24.18 3.55
CA THR A 197 1.31 25.12 4.01
C THR A 197 1.18 26.49 3.37
N GLU A 198 0.51 26.58 2.23
CA GLU A 198 0.29 27.84 1.51
C GLU A 198 -0.86 28.66 2.10
N THR A 199 -2.00 28.02 2.35
CA THR A 199 -3.19 28.72 2.85
C THR A 199 -3.28 28.77 4.36
N GLY A 200 -2.60 27.87 5.07
CA GLY A 200 -2.72 27.71 6.52
C GLY A 200 -4.04 27.05 6.94
N GLU A 201 -4.68 26.33 6.05
CA GLU A 201 -5.97 25.67 6.28
C GLU A 201 -5.85 24.15 6.19
N ILE A 202 -6.74 23.45 6.87
CA ILE A 202 -6.94 22.01 6.68
C ILE A 202 -7.78 21.84 5.41
N SER A 203 -7.32 20.98 4.49
CA SER A 203 -8.04 20.59 3.29
C SER A 203 -8.84 19.29 3.47
N ASP A 204 -8.31 18.37 4.27
CA ASP A 204 -8.96 17.09 4.55
C ASP A 204 -8.70 16.61 5.98
N MET A 205 -9.70 15.98 6.57
CA MET A 205 -9.59 15.22 7.83
C MET A 205 -10.43 13.97 7.69
N MET A 206 -9.83 12.81 7.80
CA MET A 206 -10.51 11.53 7.60
C MET A 206 -10.09 10.49 8.63
N LEU A 207 -11.09 9.77 9.14
CA LEU A 207 -10.84 8.58 9.94
C LEU A 207 -10.46 7.42 9.01
N MET A 208 -9.30 6.81 9.29
CA MET A 208 -8.71 5.71 8.53
C MET A 208 -8.64 4.44 9.36
N GLY A 209 -8.71 3.30 8.67
CA GLY A 209 -8.55 1.98 9.27
C GLY A 209 -9.83 1.16 9.30
N TYR A 210 -9.67 -0.07 9.76
CA TYR A 210 -10.77 -1.03 9.76
C TYR A 210 -11.89 -0.58 10.69
N ASN A 211 -13.09 -0.38 10.14
CA ASN A 211 -14.28 0.09 10.89
C ASN A 211 -14.02 1.37 11.72
N ALA A 212 -13.18 2.28 11.21
CA ALA A 212 -12.81 3.51 11.91
C ALA A 212 -14.02 4.33 12.35
N TYR A 213 -15.09 4.40 11.52
CA TYR A 213 -16.33 5.09 11.85
C TYR A 213 -17.08 4.44 13.02
N ALA A 214 -17.16 3.10 13.04
CA ALA A 214 -17.79 2.38 14.14
C ALA A 214 -16.99 2.51 15.45
N SER A 215 -15.66 2.64 15.35
CA SER A 215 -14.77 2.82 16.50
C SER A 215 -15.04 4.13 17.27
N THR A 216 -15.65 5.14 16.63
CA THR A 216 -15.99 6.41 17.29
C THR A 216 -16.99 6.25 18.43
N PHE A 217 -17.81 5.19 18.41
CA PHE A 217 -18.78 4.86 19.46
C PHE A 217 -18.16 4.12 20.65
N LEU A 218 -16.88 3.70 20.58
CA LEU A 218 -16.17 3.10 21.71
C LEU A 218 -15.93 4.16 22.79
N LYS A 219 -16.31 3.84 24.03
CA LYS A 219 -16.18 4.77 25.16
C LYS A 219 -15.07 4.32 26.09
N ASP A 220 -14.14 5.18 26.41
CA ASP A 220 -12.96 4.90 27.26
C ASP A 220 -13.33 4.24 28.60
N LYS A 221 -14.50 4.57 29.17
CA LYS A 221 -14.96 3.97 30.43
C LYS A 221 -15.13 2.44 30.38
N ASP A 222 -15.32 1.90 29.16
CA ASP A 222 -15.54 0.47 28.93
C ASP A 222 -14.23 -0.29 28.77
N PHE A 223 -13.07 0.44 28.62
CA PHE A 223 -11.74 -0.11 28.37
C PHE A 223 -10.73 0.29 29.46
N LYS A 224 -10.97 -0.16 30.69
CA LYS A 224 -10.09 0.10 31.86
C LYS A 224 -9.16 -1.06 32.17
N GLY A 225 -9.01 -2.00 31.25
CA GLY A 225 -8.17 -3.18 31.44
C GLY A 225 -6.71 -2.81 31.67
N LYS A 226 -6.12 -3.35 32.75
CA LYS A 226 -4.69 -3.29 32.96
C LYS A 226 -4.09 -4.61 32.51
N ALA A 227 -2.97 -4.55 31.80
CA ALA A 227 -2.18 -5.74 31.51
C ALA A 227 -1.83 -6.46 32.83
N LYS A 228 -1.87 -7.79 32.82
CA LYS A 228 -1.48 -8.64 33.94
C LYS A 228 -0.07 -9.19 33.80
N ILE A 229 0.45 -9.20 32.58
CA ILE A 229 1.86 -9.52 32.32
C ILE A 229 2.63 -8.23 32.07
N SER A 230 3.93 -8.23 32.34
CA SER A 230 4.79 -7.08 32.08
C SER A 230 5.18 -7.01 30.58
N PRO A 231 5.64 -5.84 30.08
CA PRO A 231 6.19 -5.75 28.73
C PRO A 231 7.33 -6.75 28.49
N GLU A 232 8.25 -6.89 29.43
CA GLU A 232 9.41 -7.80 29.35
C GLU A 232 8.98 -9.27 29.29
N GLU A 233 7.93 -9.63 30.04
CA GLU A 233 7.35 -10.96 29.98
C GLU A 233 6.68 -11.21 28.61
N ALA A 234 5.96 -10.22 28.09
CA ALA A 234 5.35 -10.28 26.78
C ALA A 234 6.39 -10.41 25.65
N GLU A 235 7.49 -9.66 25.71
CA GLU A 235 8.61 -9.78 24.77
C GLU A 235 9.23 -11.18 24.81
N LYS A 236 9.46 -11.73 26.00
CA LYS A 236 9.97 -13.09 26.14
C LYS A 236 9.05 -14.13 25.52
N ILE A 237 7.75 -14.05 25.78
CA ILE A 237 6.74 -14.95 25.20
C ILE A 237 6.73 -14.78 23.69
N PHE A 238 6.78 -13.54 23.19
CA PHE A 238 6.80 -13.24 21.77
C PHE A 238 8.00 -13.92 21.07
N LEU A 239 9.22 -13.73 21.60
CA LEU A 239 10.43 -14.33 21.03
C LEU A 239 10.43 -15.86 21.08
N GLU A 240 9.75 -16.45 22.08
CA GLU A 240 9.59 -17.90 22.18
C GLU A 240 8.57 -18.45 21.18
N LYS A 241 7.45 -17.77 20.98
CA LYS A 241 6.31 -18.26 20.20
C LYS A 241 6.33 -17.80 18.73
N SER A 242 7.00 -16.69 18.44
CA SER A 242 7.19 -16.17 17.08
C SER A 242 8.65 -15.80 16.84
N PRO A 243 9.56 -16.78 16.94
CA PRO A 243 10.98 -16.50 16.81
C PRO A 243 11.29 -16.03 15.38
N LEU A 244 12.16 -15.02 15.27
CA LEU A 244 12.75 -14.70 13.98
C LEU A 244 13.44 -15.93 13.42
N THR A 245 13.13 -16.28 12.18
CA THR A 245 13.71 -17.43 11.45
C THR A 245 14.40 -16.94 10.19
N LEU A 246 15.53 -17.56 9.87
CA LEU A 246 16.21 -17.30 8.62
C LEU A 246 15.34 -17.78 7.47
N SER A 247 15.17 -16.95 6.45
CA SER A 247 14.27 -17.17 5.32
C SER A 247 14.92 -16.68 4.04
N TYR A 248 14.45 -17.13 2.90
CA TYR A 248 14.75 -16.51 1.61
C TYR A 248 13.72 -15.42 1.32
N LYS A 249 14.19 -14.27 0.85
CA LYS A 249 13.36 -13.20 0.26
C LYS A 249 13.79 -13.01 -1.19
N VAL A 250 12.83 -13.13 -2.09
CA VAL A 250 13.02 -12.84 -3.51
C VAL A 250 12.68 -11.37 -3.73
N SER A 251 13.50 -10.67 -4.53
CA SER A 251 13.20 -9.29 -4.93
C SER A 251 11.90 -9.21 -5.72
N ARG A 252 11.23 -8.06 -5.67
CA ARG A 252 9.92 -7.85 -6.32
C ARG A 252 9.94 -8.12 -7.83
N ASP A 253 11.08 -7.87 -8.49
CA ASP A 253 11.29 -8.16 -9.92
C ASP A 253 11.67 -9.62 -10.20
N GLY A 254 11.82 -10.46 -9.17
CA GLY A 254 12.19 -11.86 -9.29
C GLY A 254 13.64 -12.14 -9.72
N LYS A 255 14.51 -11.12 -9.81
CA LYS A 255 15.88 -11.27 -10.34
C LYS A 255 16.90 -11.63 -9.30
N SER A 256 16.68 -11.27 -8.05
CA SER A 256 17.63 -11.51 -6.95
C SER A 256 16.98 -12.22 -5.76
N VAL A 257 17.81 -12.82 -4.93
CA VAL A 257 17.37 -13.48 -3.69
C VAL A 257 18.39 -13.22 -2.60
N GLU A 258 17.90 -12.93 -1.42
CA GLU A 258 18.71 -12.72 -0.22
C GLU A 258 18.23 -13.60 0.93
N LYS A 259 19.10 -13.80 1.93
CA LYS A 259 18.70 -14.39 3.21
C LYS A 259 18.39 -13.28 4.19
N VAL A 260 17.26 -13.41 4.87
CA VAL A 260 16.77 -12.40 5.84
C VAL A 260 16.22 -13.10 7.08
N PHE A 261 16.20 -12.40 8.20
CA PHE A 261 15.40 -12.81 9.35
C PHE A 261 13.99 -12.27 9.24
N SER A 262 13.01 -13.14 9.42
CA SER A 262 11.58 -12.81 9.41
C SER A 262 10.82 -13.64 10.43
N SER A 263 9.64 -13.20 10.83
CA SER A 263 8.73 -13.97 11.68
C SER A 263 7.28 -13.77 11.26
N GLU A 264 6.43 -14.72 11.62
CA GLU A 264 4.99 -14.48 11.62
C GLU A 264 4.64 -13.39 12.63
N VAL A 265 3.65 -12.57 12.32
CA VAL A 265 3.12 -11.59 13.26
C VAL A 265 2.17 -12.32 14.21
N VAL A 266 2.46 -12.31 15.50
CA VAL A 266 1.57 -12.80 16.54
C VAL A 266 1.44 -11.76 17.64
N ASP A 267 0.27 -11.69 18.23
CA ASP A 267 0.01 -10.87 19.42
C ASP A 267 -0.04 -11.73 20.67
N ILE A 268 0.24 -11.13 21.82
CA ILE A 268 0.19 -11.79 23.12
C ILE A 268 -0.95 -11.18 23.91
N ASP A 269 -1.88 -11.99 24.36
CA ASP A 269 -2.97 -11.57 25.22
C ASP A 269 -2.40 -11.00 26.54
N ALA A 270 -2.62 -9.72 26.75
CA ALA A 270 -2.02 -8.97 27.86
C ALA A 270 -2.56 -9.40 29.24
N LEU A 271 -3.65 -10.16 29.29
CA LEU A 271 -4.27 -10.68 30.52
C LEU A 271 -3.82 -12.10 30.86
N THR A 272 -3.46 -12.91 29.86
CA THR A 272 -3.22 -14.34 30.04
C THR A 272 -1.84 -14.79 29.61
N GLY A 273 -1.07 -13.99 28.87
CA GLY A 273 0.22 -14.37 28.27
C GLY A 273 0.11 -15.39 27.15
N LYS A 274 -1.10 -15.68 26.67
CA LYS A 274 -1.28 -16.63 25.56
C LYS A 274 -1.12 -15.93 24.22
N VAL A 275 -0.61 -16.66 23.25
CA VAL A 275 -0.59 -16.20 21.84
C VAL A 275 -2.02 -15.97 21.38
N PHE A 276 -2.24 -14.84 20.74
CA PHE A 276 -3.48 -14.46 20.09
C PHE A 276 -3.21 -14.32 18.60
N LYS A 277 -3.93 -15.07 17.78
CA LYS A 277 -4.01 -14.89 16.34
C LYS A 277 -5.34 -14.22 16.03
N ASN A 278 -5.29 -13.10 15.32
CA ASN A 278 -6.50 -12.43 14.88
C ASN A 278 -6.92 -13.02 13.53
N ASP A 279 -7.94 -13.85 13.52
CA ASP A 279 -8.48 -14.46 12.30
C ASP A 279 -9.26 -13.45 11.44
N PHE A 280 -9.38 -12.21 11.92
CA PHE A 280 -10.26 -11.18 11.38
C PHE A 280 -9.58 -10.23 10.37
N VAL A 281 -8.26 -10.20 10.30
CA VAL A 281 -7.51 -9.30 9.42
C VAL A 281 -6.66 -10.13 8.45
N ASP A 282 -7.07 -10.20 7.24
CA ASP A 282 -6.34 -10.26 5.97
C ASP A 282 -7.13 -11.01 4.88
N SER A 283 -7.91 -10.27 4.13
CA SER A 283 -8.52 -10.76 2.89
C SER A 283 -7.99 -9.99 1.69
N TYR A 284 -6.69 -10.00 1.45
CA TYR A 284 -6.14 -9.53 0.18
C TYR A 284 -5.55 -10.72 -0.59
N VAL A 285 -6.29 -11.15 -1.61
CA VAL A 285 -5.77 -12.05 -2.65
C VAL A 285 -5.44 -11.18 -3.85
N PRO A 286 -4.17 -11.03 -4.25
CA PRO A 286 -3.84 -10.27 -5.43
C PRO A 286 -4.30 -10.99 -6.69
N TYR A 287 -5.13 -10.33 -7.48
CA TYR A 287 -5.42 -10.75 -8.86
C TYR A 287 -4.28 -10.28 -9.76
N ALA A 288 -3.59 -11.22 -10.39
CA ALA A 288 -2.67 -10.92 -11.49
C ALA A 288 -3.43 -10.97 -12.81
N THR A 289 -3.57 -9.83 -13.48
CA THR A 289 -4.04 -9.74 -14.87
C THR A 289 -2.90 -9.33 -15.76
N GLU A 290 -2.45 -10.22 -16.65
CA GLU A 290 -1.60 -9.85 -17.79
C GLU A 290 -2.44 -9.82 -19.08
N GLU A 291 -2.45 -8.67 -19.74
CA GLU A 291 -3.00 -8.52 -21.11
C GLU A 291 -1.92 -8.81 -22.15
N ALA A 292 -2.24 -9.64 -23.15
CA ALA A 292 -1.38 -9.94 -24.29
C ALA A 292 -1.61 -8.91 -25.42
N LYS A 293 -0.52 -8.37 -25.98
CA LYS A 293 -0.55 -7.53 -27.19
C LYS A 293 -0.09 -8.32 -28.40
N ASP A 294 -0.85 -8.20 -29.48
CA ASP A 294 -0.54 -8.78 -30.78
C ASP A 294 0.46 -7.94 -31.59
N SER A 295 1.45 -8.61 -32.22
CA SER A 295 2.26 -8.03 -33.28
C SER A 295 2.65 -9.08 -34.33
N ALA A 296 2.75 -8.67 -35.59
CA ALA A 296 2.93 -9.53 -36.75
C ALA A 296 4.39 -9.63 -37.20
N GLY A 297 4.85 -10.87 -37.52
CA GLY A 297 6.14 -11.20 -38.11
C GLY A 297 6.98 -12.18 -37.27
N LEU A 298 7.45 -13.29 -37.91
CA LEU A 298 8.21 -14.34 -37.20
C LEU A 298 9.66 -13.90 -36.92
N SER A 299 10.04 -13.85 -35.65
CA SER A 299 11.41 -13.63 -35.20
C SER A 299 12.14 -14.97 -34.91
N GLU A 300 13.47 -14.96 -34.70
CA GLU A 300 14.24 -16.17 -34.29
C GLU A 300 13.68 -16.85 -33.01
N VAL A 301 13.04 -16.07 -32.14
CA VAL A 301 12.35 -16.55 -30.94
C VAL A 301 11.11 -17.35 -31.33
N GLU A 302 10.40 -16.96 -32.38
CA GLU A 302 9.20 -17.66 -32.86
C GLU A 302 9.54 -18.99 -33.54
N VAL A 303 10.67 -19.08 -34.24
CA VAL A 303 11.17 -20.36 -34.80
C VAL A 303 11.48 -21.35 -33.69
N LYS A 304 12.14 -20.93 -32.59
CA LYS A 304 12.33 -21.78 -31.40
C LYS A 304 11.01 -22.17 -30.74
N LYS A 305 10.03 -21.28 -30.70
CA LYS A 305 8.70 -21.58 -30.16
C LYS A 305 7.97 -22.61 -31.02
N ILE A 306 8.09 -22.57 -32.36
CA ILE A 306 7.49 -23.54 -33.28
C ILE A 306 8.08 -24.94 -33.05
N ASP A 307 9.39 -25.07 -32.81
CA ASP A 307 10.02 -26.35 -32.46
C ASP A 307 9.53 -26.88 -31.11
N GLY A 308 9.21 -26.03 -30.15
CA GLY A 308 8.62 -26.39 -28.86
C GLY A 308 7.21 -26.98 -28.95
N LEU A 309 6.50 -26.83 -30.08
CA LEU A 309 5.15 -27.36 -30.28
C LEU A 309 5.10 -28.86 -30.63
N LYS A 310 6.24 -29.49 -30.91
CA LYS A 310 6.31 -30.88 -31.38
C LYS A 310 5.81 -31.94 -30.39
N ASP A 311 5.90 -31.67 -29.07
CA ASP A 311 5.57 -32.62 -28.00
C ASP A 311 4.27 -32.32 -27.24
N LEU A 312 3.43 -31.45 -27.78
CA LEU A 312 2.18 -31.08 -27.12
C LEU A 312 1.17 -32.22 -27.15
N LYS A 313 0.50 -32.46 -26.04
CA LYS A 313 -0.65 -33.36 -25.96
C LYS A 313 -1.83 -32.77 -26.72
N LYS A 314 -2.77 -33.64 -27.14
CA LYS A 314 -3.95 -33.17 -27.87
C LYS A 314 -4.90 -32.36 -26.96
N LYS A 315 -5.60 -31.37 -27.53
CA LYS A 315 -6.65 -30.63 -26.80
C LYS A 315 -7.75 -31.54 -26.25
N SER A 316 -8.06 -32.66 -26.93
CA SER A 316 -9.00 -33.70 -26.45
C SER A 316 -8.54 -34.32 -25.14
N ASP A 317 -7.23 -34.59 -25.01
CA ASP A 317 -6.66 -35.18 -23.79
C ASP A 317 -6.67 -34.18 -22.67
N ALA A 318 -6.37 -32.91 -22.98
CA ALA A 318 -6.46 -31.80 -22.03
C ALA A 318 -7.91 -31.60 -21.54
N LYS A 319 -8.91 -31.64 -22.43
CA LYS A 319 -10.33 -31.63 -22.05
C LYS A 319 -10.69 -32.78 -21.11
N SER A 320 -10.26 -34.00 -21.44
CA SER A 320 -10.54 -35.18 -20.61
C SER A 320 -9.89 -35.04 -19.22
N LYS A 321 -8.65 -34.53 -19.18
CA LYS A 321 -7.94 -34.32 -17.93
C LYS A 321 -8.57 -33.23 -17.07
N ALA A 322 -9.03 -32.13 -17.69
CA ALA A 322 -9.75 -31.09 -16.98
C ALA A 322 -11.01 -31.63 -16.29
N LEU A 323 -11.85 -32.38 -17.04
CA LEU A 323 -13.08 -32.98 -16.50
C LEU A 323 -12.80 -34.10 -15.46
N GLU A 324 -11.63 -34.72 -15.50
CA GLU A 324 -11.19 -35.64 -14.43
C GLU A 324 -10.92 -34.85 -13.14
N ILE A 325 -10.33 -33.67 -13.24
CA ILE A 325 -9.94 -32.84 -12.08
C ILE A 325 -11.18 -32.19 -11.43
N VAL A 326 -12.01 -31.51 -12.23
CA VAL A 326 -13.14 -30.69 -11.69
C VAL A 326 -14.46 -31.48 -11.62
N GLY A 327 -14.52 -32.64 -12.25
CA GLY A 327 -15.74 -33.45 -12.31
C GLY A 327 -16.51 -33.29 -13.62
N LYS A 328 -17.26 -34.36 -14.01
CA LYS A 328 -17.99 -34.44 -15.27
C LYS A 328 -19.23 -33.51 -15.35
N SER A 329 -19.59 -32.87 -14.26
CA SER A 329 -20.70 -31.90 -14.23
C SER A 329 -20.34 -30.54 -14.83
N TYR A 330 -19.04 -30.27 -15.05
CA TYR A 330 -18.59 -29.10 -15.75
C TYR A 330 -18.60 -29.30 -17.24
N THR A 331 -18.87 -28.23 -18.00
CA THR A 331 -18.68 -28.15 -19.45
C THR A 331 -17.41 -27.36 -19.76
N VAL A 332 -16.70 -27.79 -20.80
CA VAL A 332 -15.54 -27.05 -21.31
C VAL A 332 -16.01 -26.14 -22.43
N GLU A 333 -15.98 -24.85 -22.20
CA GLU A 333 -16.38 -23.82 -23.16
C GLU A 333 -15.29 -23.57 -24.20
N SER A 334 -14.04 -23.44 -23.76
CA SER A 334 -12.92 -23.17 -24.66
C SER A 334 -11.61 -23.76 -24.16
N ILE A 335 -10.68 -24.02 -25.09
CA ILE A 335 -9.32 -24.44 -24.79
C ILE A 335 -8.37 -23.59 -25.64
N ALA A 336 -7.61 -22.73 -25.01
CA ALA A 336 -6.55 -21.94 -25.60
C ALA A 336 -5.18 -22.51 -25.28
N LEU A 337 -4.25 -22.44 -26.24
CA LEU A 337 -2.84 -22.70 -26.00
C LEU A 337 -2.17 -21.38 -25.69
N THR A 338 -1.51 -21.27 -24.55
CA THR A 338 -0.73 -20.09 -24.13
C THR A 338 0.72 -20.50 -23.88
N SER A 339 1.63 -19.53 -23.90
CA SER A 339 3.05 -19.80 -23.60
C SER A 339 3.63 -18.71 -22.73
N ASP A 340 4.48 -19.13 -21.78
CA ASP A 340 5.35 -18.25 -21.02
C ASP A 340 6.78 -18.75 -21.20
N LYS A 341 7.66 -17.92 -21.79
CA LYS A 341 9.03 -18.29 -22.19
C LYS A 341 9.01 -19.59 -23.05
N ASP A 342 9.60 -20.65 -22.52
CA ASP A 342 9.70 -21.97 -23.18
C ASP A 342 8.63 -22.97 -22.72
N ASN A 343 7.70 -22.53 -21.86
CA ASN A 343 6.63 -23.37 -21.34
C ASN A 343 5.33 -23.12 -22.09
N TYR A 344 4.59 -24.21 -22.36
CA TYR A 344 3.30 -24.19 -23.04
C TYR A 344 2.22 -24.72 -22.12
N TYR A 345 1.06 -24.04 -22.12
CA TYR A 345 -0.05 -24.35 -21.24
C TYR A 345 -1.37 -24.40 -22.01
N TYR A 346 -2.26 -25.30 -21.64
CA TYR A 346 -3.66 -25.24 -22.02
C TYR A 346 -4.44 -24.50 -20.96
N ARG A 347 -4.97 -23.33 -21.32
CA ARG A 347 -5.97 -22.64 -20.51
C ARG A 347 -7.34 -23.11 -20.94
N ILE A 348 -8.12 -23.65 -20.01
CA ILE A 348 -9.39 -24.32 -20.23
C ILE A 348 -10.45 -23.59 -19.44
N ASN A 349 -11.38 -22.94 -20.12
CA ASN A 349 -12.49 -22.27 -19.49
C ASN A 349 -13.62 -23.29 -19.23
N LEU A 350 -14.17 -23.20 -18.03
CA LEU A 350 -15.12 -24.17 -17.46
C LEU A 350 -16.40 -23.44 -17.07
N GLU A 351 -17.54 -24.09 -17.29
CA GLU A 351 -18.83 -23.61 -16.86
C GLU A 351 -19.65 -24.74 -16.24
N LYS A 352 -20.40 -24.42 -15.18
CA LYS A 352 -21.40 -25.28 -14.57
C LYS A 352 -22.45 -24.43 -13.89
N GLU A 353 -23.67 -24.36 -14.47
CA GLU A 353 -24.78 -23.56 -13.97
C GLU A 353 -24.37 -22.07 -13.80
N LYS A 354 -24.23 -21.61 -12.54
CA LYS A 354 -23.76 -20.24 -12.20
C LYS A 354 -22.28 -20.19 -11.85
N ASN A 355 -21.59 -21.34 -11.84
CA ASN A 355 -20.18 -21.41 -11.53
C ASN A 355 -19.37 -21.37 -12.82
N ASN A 356 -18.43 -20.46 -12.90
CA ASN A 356 -17.47 -20.38 -14.00
C ASN A 356 -16.05 -20.37 -13.48
N GLY A 357 -15.10 -20.66 -14.33
CA GLY A 357 -13.71 -20.63 -13.92
C GLY A 357 -12.76 -21.06 -15.01
N SER A 358 -11.49 -21.17 -14.65
CA SER A 358 -10.45 -21.64 -15.53
C SER A 358 -9.54 -22.66 -14.87
N LEU A 359 -9.04 -23.56 -15.69
CA LEU A 359 -8.04 -24.55 -15.30
C LEU A 359 -6.87 -24.46 -16.28
N MET A 360 -5.65 -24.50 -15.76
CA MET A 360 -4.44 -24.44 -16.58
C MET A 360 -3.65 -25.75 -16.43
N LEU A 361 -3.34 -26.38 -17.56
CA LEU A 361 -2.52 -27.60 -17.64
C LEU A 361 -1.24 -27.33 -18.42
N ASN A 362 -0.12 -27.88 -17.97
CA ASN A 362 1.08 -27.92 -18.80
C ASN A 362 0.78 -28.72 -20.11
N ALA A 363 0.98 -28.08 -21.27
CA ALA A 363 0.54 -28.64 -22.54
C ALA A 363 1.32 -29.90 -22.98
N LYS A 364 2.53 -30.13 -22.45
CA LYS A 364 3.34 -31.33 -22.74
C LYS A 364 3.03 -32.50 -21.83
N THR A 365 2.71 -32.23 -20.55
CA THR A 365 2.57 -33.27 -19.53
C THR A 365 1.16 -33.48 -19.01
N LEU A 366 0.25 -32.51 -19.26
CA LEU A 366 -1.10 -32.40 -18.68
C LEU A 366 -1.10 -32.33 -17.15
N LYS A 367 0.01 -31.99 -16.53
CA LYS A 367 0.05 -31.70 -15.08
C LYS A 367 -0.72 -30.41 -14.79
N LEU A 368 -1.44 -30.40 -13.67
CA LEU A 368 -2.15 -29.23 -13.18
C LEU A 368 -1.15 -28.11 -12.84
N VAL A 369 -1.40 -26.91 -13.32
CA VAL A 369 -0.63 -25.69 -13.05
C VAL A 369 -1.44 -24.70 -12.24
N GLY A 370 -2.72 -24.54 -12.57
CA GLY A 370 -3.62 -23.66 -11.85
C GLY A 370 -5.08 -24.09 -11.98
N LEU A 371 -5.89 -23.74 -11.00
CA LEU A 371 -7.33 -23.89 -10.97
C LEU A 371 -7.91 -22.69 -10.24
N ASP A 372 -8.91 -22.06 -10.85
CA ASP A 372 -9.70 -21.01 -10.20
C ASP A 372 -11.14 -21.10 -10.68
N ILE A 373 -12.06 -21.38 -9.76
CA ILE A 373 -13.48 -21.54 -9.99
C ILE A 373 -14.23 -20.56 -9.09
N TYR A 374 -14.94 -19.63 -9.71
CA TYR A 374 -15.89 -18.79 -9.01
C TYR A 374 -17.18 -19.56 -8.72
N THR A 375 -17.61 -19.53 -7.46
CA THR A 375 -18.86 -20.16 -7.02
C THR A 375 -19.79 -19.10 -6.44
N ASP A 376 -20.96 -18.90 -7.09
CA ASP A 376 -22.02 -18.00 -6.59
C ASP A 376 -22.99 -18.77 -5.68
N LYS A 377 -22.54 -19.20 -4.52
CA LYS A 377 -23.40 -19.94 -3.59
C LYS A 377 -23.36 -19.34 -2.20
N ARG A 378 -24.42 -18.62 -1.84
CA ARG A 378 -24.63 -18.00 -0.53
C ARG A 378 -25.50 -18.82 0.43
N ASP A 379 -26.08 -19.94 -0.01
CA ASP A 379 -27.12 -20.68 0.73
C ASP A 379 -26.78 -22.15 1.03
N VAL A 380 -25.49 -22.47 1.22
CA VAL A 380 -25.10 -23.84 1.55
C VAL A 380 -25.40 -24.16 3.03
N LYS A 381 -26.23 -25.18 3.27
CA LYS A 381 -26.63 -25.57 4.63
C LYS A 381 -25.55 -26.32 5.42
N THR A 382 -24.53 -26.82 4.76
CA THR A 382 -23.42 -27.59 5.37
C THR A 382 -22.17 -26.74 5.35
N LYS A 383 -21.47 -26.67 6.49
CA LYS A 383 -20.16 -26.03 6.57
C LYS A 383 -19.09 -27.08 6.67
N VAL A 384 -18.06 -26.99 5.83
CA VAL A 384 -16.86 -27.84 5.90
C VAL A 384 -16.03 -27.37 7.09
N THR A 385 -15.60 -28.31 7.94
CA THR A 385 -14.64 -27.99 9.02
C THR A 385 -13.23 -27.84 8.48
N ASP A 386 -12.35 -27.17 9.22
CA ASP A 386 -10.95 -26.96 8.84
C ASP A 386 -10.22 -28.30 8.62
N GLU A 387 -10.47 -29.29 9.46
CA GLU A 387 -9.89 -30.62 9.33
C GLU A 387 -10.39 -31.35 8.08
N GLU A 388 -11.67 -31.22 7.74
CA GLU A 388 -12.22 -31.79 6.51
C GLU A 388 -11.65 -31.09 5.28
N ALA A 389 -11.56 -29.75 5.28
CA ALA A 389 -10.97 -28.97 4.21
C ALA A 389 -9.51 -29.35 4.01
N LYS A 390 -8.74 -29.47 5.08
CA LYS A 390 -7.34 -29.92 5.05
C LYS A 390 -7.21 -31.31 4.44
N LYS A 391 -8.06 -32.25 4.83
CA LYS A 391 -8.06 -33.62 4.26
C LYS A 391 -8.37 -33.59 2.77
N ILE A 392 -9.35 -32.81 2.33
CA ILE A 392 -9.73 -32.69 0.90
C ILE A 392 -8.58 -32.08 0.11
N ALA A 393 -8.02 -30.95 0.59
CA ALA A 393 -6.92 -30.25 -0.07
C ALA A 393 -5.66 -31.14 -0.21
N LEU A 394 -5.29 -31.85 0.84
CA LEU A 394 -4.13 -32.76 0.80
C LEU A 394 -4.37 -33.96 -0.13
N SER A 395 -5.60 -34.49 -0.18
CA SER A 395 -5.96 -35.56 -1.11
C SER A 395 -5.92 -35.09 -2.57
N PHE A 396 -6.36 -33.87 -2.81
CA PHE A 396 -6.28 -33.24 -4.14
C PHE A 396 -4.82 -33.00 -4.55
N LEU A 397 -4.00 -32.46 -3.66
CA LEU A 397 -2.58 -32.23 -3.86
C LEU A 397 -1.84 -33.54 -4.16
N GLU A 398 -2.17 -34.62 -3.45
CA GLU A 398 -1.61 -35.96 -3.70
C GLU A 398 -1.91 -36.46 -5.11
N LYS A 399 -3.12 -36.25 -5.58
CA LYS A 399 -3.60 -36.81 -6.84
C LYS A 399 -3.22 -35.98 -8.07
N TYR A 400 -3.24 -34.67 -7.95
CA TYR A 400 -3.14 -33.76 -9.09
C TYR A 400 -2.02 -32.74 -9.01
N GLY A 401 -1.52 -32.47 -7.79
CA GLY A 401 -0.56 -31.43 -7.54
C GLY A 401 0.89 -31.89 -7.55
N ASP A 402 1.77 -30.96 -7.19
CA ASP A 402 3.20 -31.18 -7.00
C ASP A 402 3.61 -30.70 -5.60
N LYS A 403 4.12 -31.62 -4.80
CA LYS A 403 4.55 -31.39 -3.41
C LYS A 403 5.99 -30.89 -3.28
N THR A 404 6.72 -30.84 -4.40
CA THR A 404 8.12 -30.45 -4.40
C THR A 404 8.27 -29.06 -3.78
N GLU A 405 9.21 -28.92 -2.85
CA GLU A 405 9.50 -27.67 -2.15
C GLU A 405 8.36 -27.13 -1.26
N LEU A 406 7.37 -27.96 -0.89
CA LEU A 406 6.30 -27.58 0.03
C LEU A 406 6.54 -28.17 1.43
N ASN A 407 6.29 -27.35 2.46
CA ASN A 407 6.30 -27.85 3.84
C ASN A 407 4.88 -28.15 4.33
N LEU A 408 4.50 -29.44 4.25
CA LEU A 408 3.17 -29.91 4.63
C LEU A 408 2.92 -29.93 6.16
N GLU A 409 3.94 -29.67 6.98
CA GLU A 409 3.79 -29.53 8.44
C GLU A 409 3.37 -28.11 8.84
N LYS A 410 3.60 -27.15 7.94
CA LYS A 410 3.37 -25.71 8.16
C LYS A 410 2.20 -25.20 7.30
N ILE A 411 1.02 -25.80 7.45
CA ILE A 411 -0.17 -25.39 6.70
C ILE A 411 -0.92 -24.35 7.52
N ASP A 412 -1.09 -23.15 6.96
CA ASP A 412 -2.02 -22.14 7.48
C ASP A 412 -3.42 -22.40 6.92
N VAL A 413 -4.43 -22.37 7.78
CA VAL A 413 -5.83 -22.62 7.40
C VAL A 413 -6.67 -21.44 7.84
N LYS A 414 -7.36 -20.82 6.88
CA LYS A 414 -8.26 -19.68 7.13
C LYS A 414 -9.65 -19.99 6.58
N LYS A 415 -10.67 -19.84 7.43
CA LYS A 415 -12.08 -19.98 7.02
C LYS A 415 -12.62 -18.63 6.58
N PHE A 416 -13.20 -18.59 5.40
CA PHE A 416 -14.01 -17.49 4.89
C PHE A 416 -15.47 -17.96 4.77
N ASP A 417 -16.40 -17.04 4.47
CA ASP A 417 -17.85 -17.31 4.50
C ASP A 417 -18.28 -18.61 3.84
N TYR A 418 -17.71 -18.93 2.65
CA TYR A 418 -18.09 -20.11 1.86
C TYR A 418 -16.92 -20.99 1.48
N THR A 419 -15.70 -20.63 1.86
CA THR A 419 -14.48 -21.35 1.49
C THR A 419 -13.52 -21.45 2.66
N THR A 420 -12.75 -22.52 2.70
CA THR A 420 -11.59 -22.66 3.58
C THR A 420 -10.35 -22.62 2.72
N ILE A 421 -9.47 -21.66 2.97
CA ILE A 421 -8.22 -21.48 2.25
C ILE A 421 -7.09 -22.12 3.06
N LEU A 422 -6.31 -22.94 2.39
CA LEU A 422 -5.09 -23.53 2.93
C LEU A 422 -3.89 -22.94 2.20
N ARG A 423 -2.95 -22.36 2.94
CA ARG A 423 -1.66 -21.91 2.41
C ARG A 423 -0.55 -22.82 2.89
N ILE A 424 0.19 -23.42 1.96
CA ILE A 424 1.30 -24.33 2.20
C ILE A 424 2.58 -23.63 1.76
N PRO A 425 3.48 -23.23 2.69
CA PRO A 425 4.64 -22.43 2.33
C PRO A 425 5.69 -23.21 1.54
N ARG A 426 6.38 -22.52 0.64
CA ARG A 426 7.54 -23.05 -0.07
C ARG A 426 8.76 -23.11 0.84
N TYR A 427 9.51 -24.21 0.78
CA TYR A 427 10.76 -24.41 1.51
C TYR A 427 11.86 -24.90 0.59
N LEU A 428 13.01 -24.27 0.69
CA LEU A 428 14.24 -24.65 -0.01
C LEU A 428 15.37 -24.80 1.01
N ASN A 429 16.11 -25.90 0.93
CA ASN A 429 17.23 -26.16 1.85
C ASN A 429 16.84 -25.97 3.33
N SER A 430 15.64 -26.40 3.71
CA SER A 430 15.04 -26.24 5.06
C SER A 430 14.73 -24.83 5.49
N LEU A 431 14.86 -23.83 4.60
CA LEU A 431 14.47 -22.45 4.85
C LEU A 431 13.17 -22.11 4.12
N PRO A 432 12.25 -21.36 4.75
CA PRO A 432 11.07 -20.87 4.07
C PRO A 432 11.45 -19.81 3.01
N VAL A 433 10.69 -19.77 1.93
CA VAL A 433 10.72 -18.68 0.96
C VAL A 433 9.54 -17.76 1.27
N LEU A 434 9.82 -16.52 1.62
CA LEU A 434 8.79 -15.55 2.01
C LEU A 434 7.84 -15.27 0.85
N ASP A 435 6.57 -15.17 1.17
CA ASP A 435 5.45 -14.89 0.26
C ASP A 435 5.23 -15.93 -0.84
N GLU A 436 6.04 -17.00 -0.89
CA GLU A 436 5.88 -18.09 -1.86
C GLU A 436 5.25 -19.33 -1.22
N GLY A 437 4.37 -20.00 -1.99
CA GLY A 437 3.70 -21.19 -1.52
C GLY A 437 2.63 -21.70 -2.47
N LEU A 438 1.87 -22.65 -2.00
CA LEU A 438 0.69 -23.19 -2.66
C LEU A 438 -0.55 -22.79 -1.89
N THR A 439 -1.50 -22.20 -2.58
CA THR A 439 -2.84 -21.90 -2.08
C THR A 439 -3.83 -22.92 -2.62
N ILE A 440 -4.60 -23.55 -1.73
CA ILE A 440 -5.73 -24.42 -2.09
C ILE A 440 -6.96 -23.92 -1.35
N ALA A 441 -8.05 -23.65 -2.07
CA ALA A 441 -9.33 -23.30 -1.47
C ALA A 441 -10.33 -24.45 -1.65
N VAL A 442 -11.06 -24.74 -0.58
CA VAL A 442 -12.11 -25.78 -0.55
C VAL A 442 -13.43 -25.09 -0.20
N ASP A 443 -14.46 -25.26 -1.04
CA ASP A 443 -15.79 -24.71 -0.80
C ASP A 443 -16.59 -25.57 0.20
N ASP A 444 -17.72 -25.02 0.69
CA ASP A 444 -18.60 -25.73 1.62
C ASP A 444 -19.33 -26.94 0.98
N GLU A 445 -19.23 -27.14 -0.35
CA GLU A 445 -19.68 -28.37 -1.05
C GLU A 445 -18.58 -29.44 -1.17
N LYS A 446 -17.42 -29.21 -0.55
CA LYS A 446 -16.27 -30.11 -0.55
C LYS A 446 -15.52 -30.19 -1.90
N ASN A 447 -15.67 -29.17 -2.75
CA ASN A 447 -14.91 -29.07 -4.00
C ASN A 447 -13.63 -28.24 -3.76
N VAL A 448 -12.54 -28.62 -4.43
CA VAL A 448 -11.39 -27.72 -4.56
C VAL A 448 -11.72 -26.71 -5.66
N VAL A 449 -11.77 -25.43 -5.28
CA VAL A 449 -12.13 -24.32 -6.17
C VAL A 449 -10.93 -23.47 -6.57
N THR A 450 -9.86 -23.47 -5.79
CA THR A 450 -8.60 -22.78 -6.14
C THR A 450 -7.42 -23.71 -5.93
N TYR A 451 -6.49 -23.73 -6.87
CA TYR A 451 -5.16 -24.30 -6.77
C TYR A 451 -4.19 -23.35 -7.46
N GLN A 452 -3.39 -22.64 -6.69
CA GLN A 452 -2.46 -21.63 -7.18
C GLN A 452 -1.09 -21.81 -6.55
N LYS A 453 -0.06 -21.91 -7.40
CA LYS A 453 1.33 -22.09 -6.99
C LYS A 453 2.12 -20.83 -7.29
N ASP A 454 2.46 -20.06 -6.26
CA ASP A 454 3.21 -18.82 -6.36
C ASP A 454 4.70 -19.10 -6.09
N PHE A 455 5.45 -19.44 -7.13
CA PHE A 455 6.87 -19.76 -7.04
C PHE A 455 7.64 -18.93 -8.06
N SER A 456 8.62 -18.17 -7.60
CA SER A 456 9.59 -17.53 -8.48
C SER A 456 10.50 -18.55 -9.17
N THR A 457 11.05 -18.15 -10.29
CA THR A 457 12.07 -18.92 -11.04
C THR A 457 13.50 -18.48 -10.71
N THR A 458 13.67 -17.71 -9.66
CA THR A 458 14.96 -17.14 -9.22
C THR A 458 15.96 -18.24 -8.85
N ASP A 459 17.24 -18.03 -9.16
CA ASP A 459 18.31 -18.94 -8.80
C ASP A 459 18.76 -18.76 -7.33
N PHE A 460 18.21 -19.55 -6.44
CA PHE A 460 18.48 -19.50 -5.00
C PHE A 460 19.94 -19.85 -4.60
N LYS A 461 20.74 -20.40 -5.51
CA LYS A 461 22.16 -20.65 -5.27
C LYS A 461 22.97 -19.35 -5.20
N LYS A 462 22.42 -18.26 -5.69
CA LYS A 462 23.03 -16.92 -5.64
C LYS A 462 22.86 -16.22 -4.29
N ALA A 463 21.97 -16.70 -3.42
CA ALA A 463 21.77 -16.12 -2.11
C ALA A 463 23.03 -16.24 -1.24
N LYS A 464 23.57 -15.11 -0.84
CA LYS A 464 24.75 -15.07 0.06
C LYS A 464 24.35 -15.45 1.48
N ASP A 465 25.33 -15.99 2.22
CA ASP A 465 25.14 -16.20 3.65
C ASP A 465 25.12 -14.84 4.37
N ILE A 466 24.34 -14.77 5.44
CA ILE A 466 24.17 -13.58 6.27
C ILE A 466 25.04 -13.72 7.53
N SER A 467 25.78 -12.65 7.89
CA SER A 467 26.58 -12.61 9.11
C SER A 467 25.79 -12.16 10.34
N LEU A 468 24.66 -11.49 10.12
CA LEU A 468 23.73 -11.08 11.18
C LEU A 468 23.26 -12.30 11.98
N THR A 469 23.39 -12.23 13.30
CA THR A 469 22.91 -13.26 14.20
C THR A 469 21.43 -13.08 14.53
N LYS A 470 20.76 -14.18 14.92
CA LYS A 470 19.37 -14.13 15.38
C LYS A 470 19.17 -13.17 16.57
N ASP A 471 20.13 -13.13 17.50
CA ASP A 471 20.04 -12.27 18.68
C ASP A 471 20.14 -10.79 18.32
N GLU A 472 20.99 -10.43 17.34
CA GLU A 472 21.05 -9.08 16.81
C GLU A 472 19.75 -8.71 16.10
N ALA A 473 19.24 -9.59 15.25
CA ALA A 473 17.96 -9.39 14.57
C ALA A 473 16.80 -9.19 15.58
N ASN A 474 16.73 -10.00 16.64
CA ASN A 474 15.75 -9.85 17.69
C ASN A 474 15.84 -8.47 18.38
N LYS A 475 17.06 -7.98 18.67
CA LYS A 475 17.27 -6.66 19.27
C LYS A 475 16.77 -5.55 18.33
N ILE A 476 17.09 -5.62 17.04
CA ILE A 476 16.60 -4.65 16.04
C ILE A 476 15.08 -4.64 16.01
N TYR A 477 14.46 -5.81 16.00
CA TYR A 477 13.01 -5.95 15.96
C TYR A 477 12.32 -5.35 17.18
N LEU A 478 12.79 -5.66 18.40
CA LEU A 478 12.20 -5.19 19.65
C LEU A 478 12.45 -3.70 19.90
N ASN A 479 13.62 -3.18 19.52
CA ASN A 479 13.95 -1.76 19.65
C ASN A 479 13.17 -0.86 18.69
N SER A 480 12.48 -1.45 17.71
CA SER A 480 11.68 -0.70 16.75
C SER A 480 10.43 -0.15 17.42
N LYS A 481 10.33 0.78 18.22
CA LYS A 481 9.16 1.50 18.83
C LYS A 481 7.73 0.98 18.45
N ASN A 482 7.66 -0.15 17.73
CA ASN A 482 6.44 -0.74 17.19
C ASN A 482 5.88 -1.91 18.01
N PHE A 483 6.65 -2.45 18.99
CA PHE A 483 6.15 -3.49 19.90
C PHE A 483 5.68 -2.83 21.20
N GLY A 484 4.43 -3.05 21.56
CA GLY A 484 3.87 -2.44 22.75
C GLY A 484 2.46 -2.90 23.07
N LEU A 485 1.90 -2.31 24.11
CA LEU A 485 0.51 -2.55 24.52
C LEU A 485 -0.43 -1.83 23.55
N LYS A 486 -1.42 -2.56 23.02
CA LYS A 486 -2.44 -2.05 22.08
C LYS A 486 -3.79 -2.67 22.34
N TYR A 487 -4.85 -2.02 21.88
CA TYR A 487 -6.12 -2.67 21.60
C TYR A 487 -6.17 -3.10 20.14
N GLU A 488 -6.65 -4.30 19.90
CA GLU A 488 -6.92 -4.85 18.57
C GLU A 488 -8.41 -5.15 18.45
N MET A 489 -9.03 -4.75 17.33
CA MET A 489 -10.44 -5.09 17.08
C MET A 489 -10.59 -6.56 16.76
N THR A 490 -11.56 -7.21 17.39
CA THR A 490 -11.97 -8.60 17.16
C THR A 490 -13.47 -8.68 16.90
N GLU A 491 -13.98 -9.83 16.50
CA GLU A 491 -15.43 -10.05 16.41
C GLU A 491 -16.19 -9.72 17.71
N LYS A 492 -15.53 -9.90 18.86
CA LYS A 492 -16.10 -9.70 20.21
C LYS A 492 -15.79 -8.33 20.79
N GLY A 493 -15.20 -7.43 20.04
CA GLY A 493 -14.79 -6.10 20.44
C GLY A 493 -13.29 -5.95 20.68
N PRO A 494 -12.83 -4.78 21.12
CA PRO A 494 -11.41 -4.51 21.35
C PRO A 494 -10.81 -5.43 22.41
N LYS A 495 -9.69 -6.05 22.08
CA LYS A 495 -8.93 -6.93 22.96
C LYS A 495 -7.58 -6.31 23.30
N LEU A 496 -7.17 -6.37 24.57
CA LEU A 496 -5.91 -5.82 25.05
C LEU A 496 -4.79 -6.83 24.81
N LEU A 497 -3.81 -6.44 24.01
CA LEU A 497 -2.73 -7.28 23.53
C LEU A 497 -1.37 -6.57 23.66
N TYR A 498 -0.31 -7.35 23.76
CA TYR A 498 1.03 -6.90 23.39
C TYR A 498 1.35 -7.40 22.00
N GLY A 499 1.86 -6.52 21.16
CA GLY A 499 2.22 -6.84 19.79
C GLY A 499 2.73 -5.63 19.03
N LYS A 500 2.79 -5.74 17.72
CA LYS A 500 3.11 -4.60 16.86
C LYS A 500 1.92 -3.68 16.73
N ILE A 501 2.15 -2.39 16.91
CA ILE A 501 1.13 -1.34 16.77
C ILE A 501 0.77 -1.18 15.29
N LYS A 502 1.76 -1.22 14.39
CA LYS A 502 1.56 -1.35 12.93
C LYS A 502 1.77 -2.82 12.55
N ASN A 503 0.83 -3.44 11.84
CA ASN A 503 0.92 -4.84 11.39
C ASN A 503 1.97 -4.98 10.28
N VAL A 504 3.21 -5.13 10.65
CA VAL A 504 4.35 -5.24 9.75
C VAL A 504 5.04 -6.58 9.96
N VAL A 505 5.04 -7.45 8.93
CA VAL A 505 5.91 -8.64 8.89
C VAL A 505 7.36 -8.14 8.84
N PRO A 506 8.18 -8.43 9.87
CA PRO A 506 9.55 -7.90 9.91
C PRO A 506 10.44 -8.62 8.91
N ILE A 507 11.25 -7.85 8.21
CA ILE A 507 12.34 -8.33 7.35
C ILE A 507 13.61 -7.61 7.76
N ILE A 508 14.64 -8.36 8.16
CA ILE A 508 15.92 -7.82 8.60
C ILE A 508 17.02 -8.53 7.83
N GLY A 509 17.68 -7.82 6.95
CA GLY A 509 18.78 -8.30 6.13
C GLY A 509 20.17 -8.09 6.77
N GLU A 510 21.22 -8.34 5.99
CA GLU A 510 22.62 -8.15 6.37
C GLU A 510 22.93 -6.70 6.75
N ASP A 511 22.23 -5.74 6.18
CA ASP A 511 22.36 -4.30 6.46
C ASP A 511 21.78 -3.87 7.82
N LYS A 512 21.19 -4.80 8.58
CA LYS A 512 20.61 -4.57 9.91
C LYS A 512 19.45 -3.57 9.94
N ILE A 513 18.81 -3.33 8.80
CA ILE A 513 17.66 -2.43 8.68
C ILE A 513 16.37 -3.24 8.77
N LEU A 514 15.43 -2.77 9.62
CA LEU A 514 14.10 -3.35 9.71
C LEU A 514 13.24 -2.81 8.57
N ARG A 515 12.74 -3.75 7.73
CA ARG A 515 11.80 -3.48 6.64
C ARG A 515 10.50 -4.23 6.87
N ASP A 516 9.48 -3.82 6.14
CA ASP A 516 8.24 -4.57 6.01
C ASP A 516 8.33 -5.64 4.89
N LYS A 517 7.25 -6.38 4.67
CA LYS A 517 7.18 -7.40 3.61
C LYS A 517 7.33 -6.84 2.20
N PHE A 518 7.02 -5.57 1.99
CA PHE A 518 7.15 -4.89 0.70
C PHE A 518 8.56 -4.33 0.45
N GLY A 519 9.43 -4.37 1.46
CA GLY A 519 10.78 -3.84 1.42
C GLY A 519 10.91 -2.42 1.97
N ASP A 520 9.82 -1.79 2.38
CA ASP A 520 9.84 -0.43 2.90
C ASP A 520 10.45 -0.38 4.31
N ILE A 521 11.29 0.61 4.56
CA ILE A 521 11.97 0.75 5.85
C ILE A 521 10.99 1.22 6.92
N VAL A 522 10.88 0.44 7.99
CA VAL A 522 9.98 0.77 9.10
C VAL A 522 10.54 1.95 9.90
N ASN A 523 9.75 3.01 10.08
CA ASN A 523 10.17 4.26 10.75
C ASN A 523 11.44 4.89 10.12
N PHE A 524 11.49 4.96 8.79
CA PHE A 524 12.66 5.37 8.04
C PHE A 524 13.18 6.74 8.47
N LYS A 525 12.31 7.71 8.64
CA LYS A 525 12.66 9.07 9.09
C LYS A 525 13.54 9.09 10.35
N ASP A 526 13.19 8.27 11.35
CA ASP A 526 13.94 8.19 12.61
C ASP A 526 15.33 7.55 12.44
N GLN A 527 15.53 6.74 11.39
CA GLN A 527 16.77 6.01 11.11
C GLN A 527 17.74 6.78 10.22
N ILE A 528 17.28 7.80 9.46
CA ILE A 528 18.16 8.62 8.62
C ILE A 528 19.25 9.25 9.48
N SER A 529 20.49 8.94 9.15
CA SER A 529 21.67 9.38 9.94
C SER A 529 22.93 9.43 9.08
N TYR A 530 23.81 10.36 9.43
CA TYR A 530 25.09 10.57 8.74
C TYR A 530 26.21 10.61 9.77
N GLU A 531 27.30 9.86 9.53
CA GLU A 531 28.45 9.79 10.47
C GLU A 531 29.17 11.13 10.64
N ASP A 532 29.15 11.98 9.61
CA ASP A 532 29.83 13.28 9.57
C ASP A 532 28.87 14.46 9.48
N PHE A 533 27.64 14.30 9.99
CA PHE A 533 26.59 15.34 9.95
C PHE A 533 27.04 16.70 10.53
N ASP A 534 27.92 16.66 11.54
CA ASP A 534 28.45 17.88 12.15
C ASP A 534 29.21 18.79 11.17
N LYS A 535 29.73 18.20 10.06
CA LYS A 535 30.48 18.90 9.01
C LYS A 535 29.63 19.38 7.85
N ALA A 536 28.31 19.11 7.86
CA ALA A 536 27.41 19.51 6.79
C ALA A 536 27.43 21.03 6.58
N ARG A 537 27.40 21.44 5.30
CA ARG A 537 27.37 22.86 4.92
C ARG A 537 26.07 23.54 5.32
N ASP A 538 24.95 22.83 5.16
CA ASP A 538 23.60 23.30 5.48
C ASP A 538 22.81 22.18 6.17
N LYS A 539 22.84 22.20 7.50
CA LYS A 539 22.15 21.22 8.33
C LYS A 539 20.63 21.33 8.21
N ASP A 540 20.12 22.54 7.94
CA ASP A 540 18.69 22.78 7.84
C ASP A 540 18.12 22.17 6.56
N ALA A 541 18.85 22.27 5.43
CA ALA A 541 18.47 21.60 4.19
C ALA A 541 18.42 20.07 4.36
N ILE A 542 19.47 19.47 4.99
CA ILE A 542 19.51 18.03 5.24
C ILE A 542 18.42 17.58 6.21
N ASN A 543 18.13 18.37 7.26
CA ASN A 543 17.03 18.06 8.18
C ASN A 543 15.66 18.17 7.48
N SER A 544 15.49 19.16 6.60
CA SER A 544 14.27 19.28 5.79
C SER A 544 14.05 18.06 4.89
N LEU A 545 15.12 17.55 4.24
CA LEU A 545 15.05 16.31 3.46
C LEU A 545 14.72 15.10 4.35
N LYS A 546 15.34 15.02 5.53
CA LYS A 546 15.02 13.97 6.50
C LYS A 546 13.55 13.99 6.91
N ASP A 547 12.98 15.18 7.15
CA ASP A 547 11.55 15.34 7.46
C ASP A 547 10.66 14.87 6.29
N MET A 548 11.15 14.94 5.06
CA MET A 548 10.51 14.42 3.83
C MET A 548 10.83 12.93 3.56
N GLU A 549 11.48 12.24 4.50
CA GLU A 549 11.93 10.86 4.35
C GLU A 549 12.92 10.65 3.18
N ILE A 550 13.70 11.68 2.85
CA ILE A 550 14.77 11.63 1.85
C ILE A 550 16.11 11.59 2.58
N GLY A 551 16.82 10.49 2.43
CA GLY A 551 18.11 10.32 3.09
C GLY A 551 18.63 8.91 3.07
N THR A 552 19.74 8.66 3.79
CA THR A 552 20.37 7.36 3.94
C THR A 552 20.64 7.04 5.41
N ILE A 553 20.92 5.77 5.71
CA ILE A 553 21.20 5.30 7.07
C ILE A 553 22.70 5.01 7.19
N GLY A 554 23.37 5.69 8.15
CA GLY A 554 24.75 5.38 8.55
C GLY A 554 25.83 5.66 7.49
N LYS A 555 25.55 6.46 6.46
CA LYS A 555 26.54 6.90 5.47
C LYS A 555 27.24 8.19 5.89
N LYS A 556 28.38 8.49 5.27
CA LYS A 556 29.01 9.81 5.35
C LYS A 556 28.46 10.71 4.25
N LEU A 557 28.29 11.98 4.55
CA LEU A 557 27.94 13.00 3.55
C LEU A 557 29.00 13.13 2.45
N SER A 558 30.28 12.79 2.76
CA SER A 558 31.38 12.76 1.81
C SER A 558 31.40 11.53 0.90
N ASP A 559 30.58 10.51 1.15
CA ASP A 559 30.56 9.29 0.35
C ASP A 559 30.05 9.57 -1.07
N LYS A 560 30.57 8.80 -2.04
CA LYS A 560 30.03 8.75 -3.40
C LYS A 560 28.96 7.66 -3.45
N ILE A 561 27.83 7.95 -4.10
CA ILE A 561 26.69 7.02 -4.15
C ILE A 561 26.55 6.38 -5.54
N THR A 562 25.91 5.23 -5.57
CA THR A 562 25.60 4.51 -6.81
C THR A 562 24.32 5.01 -7.46
N TYR A 563 24.08 4.61 -8.73
CA TYR A 563 22.81 4.88 -9.40
C TYR A 563 21.61 4.32 -8.60
N LYS A 564 21.75 3.08 -8.09
CA LYS A 564 20.68 2.48 -7.27
C LYS A 564 20.39 3.32 -6.01
N GLU A 565 21.42 3.78 -5.32
CA GLU A 565 21.29 4.62 -4.14
C GLU A 565 20.67 5.98 -4.46
N PHE A 566 21.03 6.57 -5.59
CA PHE A 566 20.43 7.83 -6.04
C PHE A 566 18.93 7.70 -6.35
N LEU A 567 18.55 6.65 -7.09
CA LEU A 567 17.14 6.37 -7.34
C LEU A 567 16.37 6.10 -6.03
N GLY A 568 17.03 5.45 -5.05
CA GLY A 568 16.48 5.28 -3.71
C GLY A 568 16.19 6.61 -3.00
N LEU A 569 17.09 7.60 -3.14
CA LEU A 569 16.86 8.94 -2.59
C LEU A 569 15.66 9.65 -3.24
N LEU A 570 15.48 9.49 -4.54
CA LEU A 570 14.34 10.08 -5.26
C LEU A 570 13.00 9.45 -4.84
N ASN A 571 13.00 8.15 -4.52
CA ASN A 571 11.83 7.42 -4.06
C ASN A 571 11.52 7.63 -2.56
N GLY A 572 12.42 8.28 -1.81
CA GLY A 572 12.27 8.52 -0.38
C GLY A 572 12.10 7.21 0.41
N ARG A 573 11.08 7.14 1.29
CA ARG A 573 10.77 5.96 2.12
C ARG A 573 10.48 4.69 1.32
N TYR A 574 10.06 4.81 0.08
CA TYR A 574 9.80 3.69 -0.83
C TYR A 574 11.09 3.14 -1.44
N GLN A 575 12.13 2.98 -0.61
CA GLN A 575 13.42 2.38 -1.01
C GLN A 575 13.29 0.86 -1.15
N GLY A 576 12.27 0.41 -1.88
CA GLY A 576 12.05 -1.00 -2.20
C GLY A 576 13.12 -1.57 -3.14
N ASP A 577 13.03 -2.87 -3.41
CA ASP A 577 13.99 -3.58 -4.26
C ASP A 577 13.85 -3.27 -5.76
N TYR A 578 12.79 -2.57 -6.16
CA TYR A 578 12.49 -2.27 -7.56
C TYR A 578 12.71 -0.80 -7.88
N PHE A 579 13.56 -0.54 -8.86
CA PHE A 579 13.80 0.77 -9.45
C PHE A 579 13.60 0.69 -10.96
N ASP A 580 12.84 1.60 -11.52
CA ASP A 580 12.56 1.67 -12.95
C ASP A 580 13.73 2.37 -13.69
N PHE A 581 14.78 1.61 -13.96
CA PHE A 581 15.93 2.09 -14.72
C PHE A 581 15.56 2.42 -16.18
N ASP A 582 14.61 1.68 -16.75
CA ASP A 582 14.17 1.86 -18.15
C ASP A 582 13.53 3.23 -18.36
N ARG A 583 12.88 3.79 -17.34
CA ARG A 583 12.33 5.16 -17.37
C ARG A 583 13.37 6.22 -17.71
N TYR A 584 14.63 5.97 -17.37
CA TYR A 584 15.74 6.91 -17.55
C TYR A 584 16.68 6.50 -18.68
N ASP A 585 16.29 5.55 -19.54
CA ASP A 585 17.12 4.95 -20.58
C ASP A 585 18.41 4.31 -20.06
N LEU A 586 18.37 3.67 -18.89
CA LEU A 586 19.52 3.06 -18.22
C LEU A 586 19.44 1.54 -18.27
N ASP A 587 20.55 0.90 -18.61
CA ASP A 587 20.73 -0.55 -18.50
C ASP A 587 21.09 -0.90 -17.04
N GLU A 588 20.13 -1.40 -16.28
CA GLU A 588 20.30 -1.73 -14.85
C GLU A 588 21.54 -2.56 -14.59
N ASP A 589 21.73 -3.65 -15.34
CA ASP A 589 22.85 -4.59 -15.12
C ASP A 589 24.22 -3.96 -15.34
N LYS A 590 24.27 -2.89 -16.12
CA LYS A 590 25.52 -2.16 -16.40
C LYS A 590 25.83 -1.05 -15.42
N VAL A 591 24.81 -0.41 -14.82
CA VAL A 591 25.04 0.85 -14.09
C VAL A 591 24.67 0.81 -12.61
N LYS A 592 23.75 -0.02 -12.15
CA LYS A 592 23.17 0.04 -10.80
C LYS A 592 24.18 0.17 -9.66
N ASP A 593 25.29 -0.55 -9.73
CA ASP A 593 26.33 -0.59 -8.70
C ASP A 593 27.50 0.38 -8.98
N LYS A 594 27.48 1.12 -10.11
CA LYS A 594 28.48 2.15 -10.40
C LYS A 594 28.15 3.43 -9.67
N LYS A 595 29.20 4.23 -9.37
CA LYS A 595 29.00 5.58 -8.85
C LYS A 595 28.37 6.45 -9.92
N ILE A 596 27.41 7.28 -9.52
CA ILE A 596 26.70 8.14 -10.45
C ILE A 596 27.50 9.41 -10.73
N PRO A 597 27.78 9.77 -12.01
CA PRO A 597 28.36 11.06 -12.35
C PRO A 597 27.32 12.17 -12.29
N GLU A 598 27.78 13.42 -12.10
CA GLU A 598 26.90 14.61 -11.98
C GLU A 598 25.92 14.74 -13.15
N LYS A 599 26.40 14.53 -14.39
CA LYS A 599 25.57 14.64 -15.60
C LYS A 599 24.38 13.70 -15.60
N ASP A 600 24.57 12.46 -15.13
CA ASP A 600 23.49 11.47 -15.08
C ASP A 600 22.54 11.76 -13.91
N ALA A 601 23.05 12.23 -12.77
CA ALA A 601 22.22 12.65 -11.65
C ALA A 601 21.29 13.81 -12.05
N ILE A 602 21.80 14.81 -12.78
CA ILE A 602 21.01 15.93 -13.30
C ILE A 602 19.98 15.45 -14.33
N LYS A 603 20.37 14.60 -15.32
CA LYS A 603 19.47 14.07 -16.32
C LYS A 603 18.29 13.34 -15.65
N ILE A 604 18.59 12.39 -14.76
CA ILE A 604 17.59 11.61 -14.04
C ILE A 604 16.66 12.53 -13.26
N LEU A 605 17.20 13.49 -12.53
CA LEU A 605 16.39 14.43 -11.73
C LEU A 605 15.42 15.24 -12.60
N ILE A 606 15.86 15.78 -13.74
CA ILE A 606 15.01 16.54 -14.66
C ILE A 606 13.88 15.66 -15.23
N ILE A 607 14.18 14.41 -15.58
CA ILE A 607 13.17 13.43 -16.04
C ILE A 607 12.19 13.12 -14.91
N ASP A 608 12.70 12.87 -13.70
CA ASP A 608 11.89 12.55 -12.52
C ASP A 608 10.90 13.66 -12.17
N ARG A 609 11.33 14.91 -12.25
CA ARG A 609 10.50 16.09 -12.03
C ARG A 609 9.53 16.40 -13.18
N GLY A 610 9.53 15.61 -14.26
CA GLY A 610 8.64 15.78 -15.40
C GLY A 610 9.02 16.91 -16.36
N TYR A 611 10.26 17.40 -16.30
CA TYR A 611 10.72 18.51 -17.11
C TYR A 611 11.49 18.09 -18.36
N GLU A 612 11.48 16.82 -18.74
CA GLU A 612 12.19 16.29 -19.90
C GLU A 612 11.78 16.98 -21.20
N ASP A 613 10.51 17.30 -21.38
CA ASP A 613 10.03 17.95 -22.61
C ASP A 613 10.62 19.37 -22.81
N PHE A 614 11.00 20.05 -21.74
CA PHE A 614 11.72 21.33 -21.84
C PHE A 614 13.10 21.14 -22.48
N THR A 615 13.76 20.01 -22.26
CA THR A 615 15.08 19.70 -22.83
C THR A 615 15.03 19.50 -24.33
N LYS A 616 13.86 19.12 -24.90
CA LYS A 616 13.60 18.88 -26.32
C LYS A 616 13.23 20.16 -27.08
N ALA A 617 12.96 21.26 -26.39
CA ALA A 617 12.52 22.51 -26.96
C ALA A 617 13.66 23.21 -27.75
N LYS A 618 13.45 23.45 -29.05
CA LYS A 618 14.46 24.06 -29.92
C LYS A 618 14.39 25.59 -29.87
N GLY A 619 15.56 26.24 -29.69
CA GLY A 619 15.71 27.69 -29.84
C GLY A 619 15.21 28.53 -28.68
N ILE A 620 14.90 27.91 -27.53
CA ILE A 620 14.52 28.61 -26.30
C ILE A 620 15.78 29.14 -25.59
N PHE A 621 16.86 28.40 -25.65
CA PHE A 621 18.11 28.71 -24.95
C PHE A 621 19.08 29.33 -25.96
N LYS A 622 19.38 30.63 -25.86
CA LYS A 622 20.18 31.39 -26.83
C LYS A 622 21.55 31.84 -26.32
N GLU A 623 21.81 31.69 -25.03
CA GLU A 623 23.05 32.18 -24.40
C GLU A 623 23.84 31.04 -23.76
N ASP A 624 25.17 31.15 -23.83
CA ASP A 624 26.06 30.22 -23.11
C ASP A 624 26.01 30.56 -21.63
N ILE A 625 25.38 29.72 -20.83
CA ILE A 625 25.20 29.88 -19.37
C ILE A 625 26.44 29.34 -18.63
N PHE A 626 27.11 28.32 -19.21
CA PHE A 626 28.29 27.69 -18.64
C PHE A 626 29.51 27.90 -19.51
N LYS A 627 30.70 28.05 -18.90
CA LYS A 627 31.98 28.27 -19.62
C LYS A 627 32.29 27.18 -20.65
N ASN A 628 31.89 25.94 -20.41
CA ASN A 628 32.19 24.77 -21.24
C ASN A 628 30.92 24.11 -21.79
N GLN A 629 29.86 24.87 -21.98
CA GLN A 629 28.52 24.36 -22.34
C GLN A 629 28.53 23.38 -23.53
N LYS A 630 29.26 23.68 -24.60
CA LYS A 630 29.35 22.82 -25.79
C LYS A 630 30.01 21.46 -25.52
N SER A 631 30.75 21.31 -24.43
CA SER A 631 31.35 20.02 -24.06
C SER A 631 30.36 19.07 -23.39
N LEU A 632 29.16 19.56 -23.00
CA LEU A 632 28.13 18.76 -22.40
C LEU A 632 27.42 17.81 -23.41
N GLY A 633 27.52 18.09 -24.72
CA GLY A 633 26.90 17.25 -25.74
C GLY A 633 25.38 17.07 -25.49
N ASP A 634 24.92 15.82 -25.44
CA ASP A 634 23.49 15.49 -25.24
C ASP A 634 22.95 15.91 -23.87
N TYR A 635 23.80 16.21 -22.89
CA TYR A 635 23.40 16.66 -21.56
C TYR A 635 23.19 18.19 -21.47
N GLU A 636 23.56 18.96 -22.51
CA GLU A 636 23.54 20.43 -22.48
C GLU A 636 22.17 20.96 -22.03
N ASN A 637 21.10 20.50 -22.64
CA ASN A 637 19.75 21.00 -22.32
C ASN A 637 19.28 20.64 -20.90
N TYR A 638 19.72 19.49 -20.36
CA TYR A 638 19.41 19.13 -18.97
C TYR A 638 20.07 20.10 -17.98
N TYR A 639 21.32 20.47 -18.21
CA TYR A 639 22.02 21.44 -17.40
C TYR A 639 21.40 22.82 -17.47
N ILE A 640 21.00 23.26 -18.66
CA ILE A 640 20.34 24.56 -18.86
C ILE A 640 19.00 24.60 -18.11
N VAL A 641 18.20 23.54 -18.21
CA VAL A 641 16.94 23.42 -17.49
C VAL A 641 17.18 23.41 -15.96
N ALA A 642 18.13 22.60 -15.48
CA ALA A 642 18.47 22.55 -14.05
C ALA A 642 18.93 23.90 -13.52
N ARG A 643 19.74 24.65 -14.29
CA ARG A 643 20.16 26.01 -13.93
C ARG A 643 19.03 27.00 -13.96
N GLY A 644 18.15 26.92 -14.96
CA GLY A 644 16.98 27.79 -15.09
C GLY A 644 16.02 27.66 -13.92
N PHE A 645 15.85 26.47 -13.37
CA PHE A 645 15.07 26.22 -12.16
C PHE A 645 15.85 26.46 -10.85
N GLY A 646 17.13 26.81 -10.92
CA GLY A 646 17.93 27.04 -9.73
C GLY A 646 18.38 25.79 -8.98
N TYR A 647 18.37 24.61 -9.64
CA TYR A 647 18.80 23.36 -9.02
C TYR A 647 20.32 23.28 -8.87
N ILE A 648 21.07 23.91 -9.78
CA ILE A 648 22.53 23.97 -9.80
C ILE A 648 23.04 25.39 -9.98
N ASP A 649 24.27 25.60 -9.55
CA ASP A 649 25.02 26.84 -9.79
C ASP A 649 25.73 26.86 -11.15
N SER A 650 26.61 27.87 -11.39
CA SER A 650 27.36 28.03 -12.63
C SER A 650 28.60 27.13 -12.74
N GLU A 651 29.03 26.54 -11.65
CA GLU A 651 30.15 25.60 -11.62
C GLU A 651 29.62 24.19 -11.81
N ILE A 652 30.13 23.49 -12.84
CA ILE A 652 29.67 22.14 -13.22
C ILE A 652 30.89 21.24 -13.49
N ASN A 653 30.77 19.99 -13.09
CA ASN A 653 31.79 18.94 -13.27
C ASN A 653 31.12 17.65 -13.79
N PRO A 654 30.68 17.59 -15.06
CA PRO A 654 29.78 16.57 -15.58
C PRO A 654 30.24 15.13 -15.40
N ASP A 655 31.54 14.89 -15.46
CA ASP A 655 32.13 13.56 -15.37
C ASP A 655 32.62 13.21 -13.95
N GLU A 656 32.55 14.14 -13.01
CA GLU A 656 32.84 13.88 -11.60
C GLU A 656 31.68 13.18 -10.92
N GLU A 657 32.03 12.35 -9.95
CA GLU A 657 31.04 11.71 -9.06
C GLU A 657 30.77 12.66 -7.89
N PRO A 658 29.57 13.22 -7.77
CA PRO A 658 29.23 14.09 -6.63
C PRO A 658 29.20 13.32 -5.32
N SER A 659 29.46 14.01 -4.21
CA SER A 659 29.29 13.47 -2.86
C SER A 659 27.80 13.34 -2.54
N LEU A 660 27.47 12.52 -1.53
CA LEU A 660 26.11 12.38 -1.03
C LEU A 660 25.53 13.75 -0.61
N GLU A 661 26.36 14.61 -0.01
CA GLU A 661 25.94 15.96 0.36
C GLU A 661 25.52 16.80 -0.86
N GLU A 662 26.34 16.79 -1.93
CA GLU A 662 26.01 17.48 -3.18
C GLU A 662 24.75 16.95 -3.83
N ILE A 663 24.54 15.64 -3.83
CA ILE A 663 23.28 15.03 -4.29
C ILE A 663 22.09 15.46 -3.44
N LEU A 664 22.22 15.47 -2.12
CA LEU A 664 21.14 15.92 -1.23
C LEU A 664 20.80 17.38 -1.50
N TYR A 665 21.78 18.25 -1.74
CA TYR A 665 21.50 19.65 -2.13
C TYR A 665 20.84 19.75 -3.50
N LEU A 666 21.25 18.96 -4.47
CA LEU A 666 20.62 18.91 -5.78
C LEU A 666 19.14 18.54 -5.65
N ILE A 667 18.83 17.50 -4.85
CA ILE A 667 17.44 17.09 -4.58
C ILE A 667 16.70 18.21 -3.82
N TYR A 668 17.29 18.76 -2.75
CA TYR A 668 16.67 19.84 -1.97
C TYR A 668 16.28 21.06 -2.82
N ASN A 669 17.20 21.50 -3.68
CA ASN A 669 16.94 22.63 -4.58
C ASN A 669 15.85 22.30 -5.60
N SER A 670 15.66 21.04 -5.97
CA SER A 670 14.61 20.62 -6.92
C SER A 670 13.21 20.56 -6.31
N ILE A 671 13.08 20.61 -4.99
CA ILE A 671 11.79 20.54 -4.28
C ILE A 671 11.46 21.83 -3.52
N LYS A 672 12.42 22.76 -3.43
CA LYS A 672 12.25 24.10 -2.86
C LYS A 672 11.58 25.04 -3.86
#